data_b6080f05d6363bbadc0790fad2bd79f2
#
_entry.id   b6080f05d6363bbadc0790fad2bd79f2
#
_cell.length_a   1.000
_cell.length_b   1.000
_cell.length_c   1.000
_cell.angle_alpha   90.00
_cell.angle_beta   90.00
_cell.angle_gamma   90.00
#
_symmetry.space_group_name_H-M   'P 1'
#
loop_
_entity.id
_entity.type
_entity.pdbx_description
1 polymer ?
#
loop_
_entity_poly.entity_id
_entity_poly.type
_entity_poly.pdbx_seq_one_letter_code
_entity_poly.pdbx_strand_id
1 'polypeptide(L)'
;MGYNLDTDIKFVPGVGEARAKVLDQELGIKTVGDLLAHYPFRYIDRTRYYKIGEIRETSDLSYVQFRGRITGVQHAGEGRRQRFSAFVQDATGGAELVWFQGVKWIEKRVEVGREYVVFGRPSFYRGELQMAHPELETVEQALSRKAESGMQGIYPSTEKLSNVVSIKAMYKIICSAWALAEGHIADPMPPDLRQQHHLMPLHEALRNIHFPQSQQQLIEAQNRLKFDELLGIQLNIQQHRTQRMAKSNGFLFPKVGAAFNTFYSTKLPFPLTGAQKRVIKEIRQDTVTGYQMNRLLQGDVGSGKTMVALMSMLLAVDNGFQATMMAPTEILARQHFATFERMLAGVGVRCAILTGSSKAAERRKALEGIASGKVDILIGTHALIEERVQFRNLGFVVIDEQHRFGVEQRARLWTKNAQPPHILVMTATPIPRTLAMTLYGDLDVSVIDELPPGRQPIRTVHYTDAARLRLFGFMRQEIKKGRQVYVVYPLIKESESMDYKDLTDGYESISRDFPLPEYVTTICHGKMKPQDKEESMRQFKSGEADIMVATSVIEVGVDVPNATVMVIESAERFGLSQLHQLRGRVGRGGEQSYCILMSGEKLSRESRARLDAMCQTNDGFQLAEMDLKLRGAGDINGTQQSGMAFDLKIANPTLDQELLALTRDAAIEILGRDPRLEQPAHAGLEYLRRKHSGREEIDFSRIS
;
A
#
# COMPACT_ATOMS: atom_id res chain seq x y z
N MET A 1 -0.66 43.04 16.95
CA MET A 1 0.00 41.74 16.57
C MET A 1 -0.80 41.18 15.43
N GLY A 2 -0.23 41.14 14.22
CA GLY A 2 -0.90 40.50 13.10
C GLY A 2 -0.91 38.99 13.32
N TYR A 3 -2.07 38.38 13.34
CA TYR A 3 -2.20 36.95 13.35
C TYR A 3 -1.77 36.41 11.98
N ASN A 4 -0.86 35.48 11.94
CA ASN A 4 -0.44 34.76 10.73
C ASN A 4 -0.68 33.24 10.92
N LEU A 5 -0.41 32.44 9.91
CA LEU A 5 -0.60 31.00 9.96
C LEU A 5 0.26 30.31 11.03
N ASP A 6 1.37 30.92 11.44
CA ASP A 6 2.28 30.40 12.48
C ASP A 6 1.85 30.77 13.91
N THR A 7 0.74 31.50 14.06
CA THR A 7 0.20 31.88 15.40
C THR A 7 -0.23 30.62 16.15
N ASP A 8 0.16 30.53 17.44
CA ASP A 8 -0.19 29.40 18.32
C ASP A 8 -1.72 29.31 18.49
N ILE A 9 -2.28 28.12 18.37
CA ILE A 9 -3.72 27.84 18.41
C ILE A 9 -4.38 28.25 19.75
N LYS A 10 -3.63 28.34 20.86
CA LYS A 10 -4.20 28.77 22.14
C LYS A 10 -4.82 30.16 22.07
N PHE A 11 -4.40 31.00 21.11
CA PHE A 11 -4.94 32.36 20.91
C PHE A 11 -6.20 32.36 20.01
N VAL A 12 -6.58 31.23 19.44
CA VAL A 12 -7.82 31.10 18.67
C VAL A 12 -9.02 31.13 19.64
N PRO A 13 -10.01 31.99 19.42
CA PRO A 13 -11.22 32.01 20.23
C PRO A 13 -11.89 30.64 20.30
N GLY A 14 -12.11 30.16 21.53
CA GLY A 14 -12.70 28.85 21.78
C GLY A 14 -11.69 27.71 21.98
N VAL A 15 -10.39 27.92 21.86
CA VAL A 15 -9.35 26.91 22.12
C VAL A 15 -8.85 27.01 23.57
N GLY A 16 -8.08 28.03 23.91
CA GLY A 16 -7.42 28.17 25.22
C GLY A 16 -6.36 27.08 25.47
N GLU A 17 -5.62 27.17 26.58
CA GLU A 17 -4.46 26.31 26.88
C GLU A 17 -4.83 24.81 26.99
N ALA A 18 -5.95 24.48 27.64
CA ALA A 18 -6.34 23.09 27.88
C ALA A 18 -6.67 22.34 26.57
N ARG A 19 -7.42 22.99 25.67
CA ARG A 19 -7.76 22.41 24.37
C ARG A 19 -6.57 22.40 23.43
N ALA A 20 -5.73 23.43 23.45
CA ALA A 20 -4.51 23.50 22.66
C ALA A 20 -3.59 22.32 22.97
N LYS A 21 -3.41 21.98 24.24
CA LYS A 21 -2.61 20.83 24.68
C LYS A 21 -3.16 19.51 24.15
N VAL A 22 -4.47 19.30 24.17
CA VAL A 22 -5.10 18.08 23.67
C VAL A 22 -5.00 18.01 22.14
N LEU A 23 -5.20 19.13 21.42
CA LEU A 23 -5.05 19.21 19.98
C LEU A 23 -3.62 18.90 19.52
N ASP A 24 -2.61 19.38 20.24
CA ASP A 24 -1.21 19.05 19.98
C ASP A 24 -0.91 17.58 20.24
N GLN A 25 -1.32 17.03 21.38
CA GLN A 25 -1.03 15.64 21.76
C GLN A 25 -1.72 14.61 20.89
N GLU A 26 -2.97 14.85 20.49
CA GLU A 26 -3.78 13.88 19.76
C GLU A 26 -3.69 14.04 18.23
N LEU A 27 -3.48 15.25 17.72
CA LEU A 27 -3.48 15.56 16.30
C LEU A 27 -2.22 16.30 15.80
N GLY A 28 -1.29 16.65 16.66
CA GLY A 28 -0.09 17.42 16.31
C GLY A 28 -0.38 18.85 15.85
N ILE A 29 -1.56 19.41 16.17
CA ILE A 29 -2.00 20.74 15.76
C ILE A 29 -1.48 21.77 16.75
N LYS A 30 -0.59 22.67 16.32
CA LYS A 30 0.06 23.70 17.14
C LYS A 30 -0.24 25.12 16.70
N THR A 31 -0.42 25.32 15.40
CA THR A 31 -0.58 26.64 14.80
C THR A 31 -1.95 26.80 14.13
N VAL A 32 -2.32 28.04 13.82
CA VAL A 32 -3.51 28.33 13.01
C VAL A 32 -3.43 27.66 11.65
N GLY A 33 -2.23 27.61 11.05
CA GLY A 33 -1.98 26.93 9.79
C GLY A 33 -2.21 25.42 9.87
N ASP A 34 -1.75 24.77 10.97
CA ASP A 34 -2.01 23.34 11.18
C ASP A 34 -3.51 23.06 11.33
N LEU A 35 -4.22 23.96 12.03
CA LEU A 35 -5.66 23.83 12.24
C LEU A 35 -6.44 23.97 10.93
N LEU A 36 -6.07 24.93 10.07
CA LEU A 36 -6.66 25.10 8.74
C LEU A 36 -6.22 24.02 7.75
N ALA A 37 -5.14 23.30 8.04
CA ALA A 37 -4.73 22.10 7.30
C ALA A 37 -5.31 20.79 7.88
N HIS A 38 -6.16 20.86 8.90
CA HIS A 38 -6.94 19.74 9.40
C HIS A 38 -8.25 19.67 8.64
N TYR A 39 -8.23 18.98 7.49
CA TYR A 39 -9.34 18.97 6.53
C TYR A 39 -10.50 18.08 7.00
N PRO A 40 -11.76 18.45 6.66
CA PRO A 40 -12.90 17.56 6.87
C PRO A 40 -12.76 16.28 6.05
N PHE A 41 -13.03 15.14 6.64
CA PHE A 41 -13.09 13.87 5.91
C PHE A 41 -14.47 13.60 5.30
N ARG A 42 -15.47 14.36 5.73
CA ARG A 42 -16.87 14.21 5.32
C ARG A 42 -17.60 15.53 5.45
N TYR A 43 -18.66 15.68 4.63
CA TYR A 43 -19.55 16.84 4.66
C TYR A 43 -20.99 16.38 4.87
N ILE A 44 -21.73 17.18 5.64
CA ILE A 44 -23.16 16.97 5.89
C ILE A 44 -23.90 18.16 5.30
N ASP A 45 -24.83 17.86 4.41
CA ASP A 45 -25.76 18.85 3.91
C ASP A 45 -26.83 19.15 4.94
N ARG A 46 -26.73 20.30 5.61
CA ARG A 46 -27.74 20.76 6.55
C ARG A 46 -28.86 21.59 5.89
N THR A 47 -28.89 21.70 4.58
CA THR A 47 -30.00 22.31 3.86
C THR A 47 -31.13 21.32 3.60
N ARG A 48 -30.80 20.02 3.55
CA ARG A 48 -31.74 18.95 3.28
C ARG A 48 -32.46 18.51 4.55
N TYR A 49 -33.77 18.60 4.53
CA TYR A 49 -34.64 18.04 5.57
C TYR A 49 -35.26 16.74 5.04
N TYR A 50 -35.01 15.67 5.75
CA TYR A 50 -35.65 14.38 5.49
C TYR A 50 -37.00 14.31 6.18
N LYS A 51 -37.91 13.55 5.65
CA LYS A 51 -39.10 13.11 6.41
C LYS A 51 -38.74 11.88 7.22
N ILE A 52 -39.30 11.74 8.42
CA ILE A 52 -38.97 10.61 9.31
C ILE A 52 -39.24 9.27 8.64
N GLY A 53 -40.34 9.14 7.87
CA GLY A 53 -40.67 7.94 7.12
C GLY A 53 -39.77 7.62 5.91
N GLU A 54 -38.95 8.55 5.48
CA GLU A 54 -37.93 8.33 4.40
C GLU A 54 -36.63 7.70 4.95
N ILE A 55 -36.42 7.79 6.28
CA ILE A 55 -35.22 7.25 6.94
C ILE A 55 -35.44 5.78 7.22
N ARG A 56 -34.81 4.89 6.48
CA ARG A 56 -34.97 3.43 6.61
C ARG A 56 -33.65 2.79 7.06
N GLU A 57 -33.71 1.62 7.69
CA GLU A 57 -32.56 0.84 8.10
C GLU A 57 -31.63 0.48 6.94
N THR A 58 -32.19 0.33 5.73
CA THR A 58 -31.44 0.06 4.49
C THR A 58 -30.82 1.31 3.87
N SER A 59 -31.12 2.51 4.40
CA SER A 59 -30.56 3.77 3.89
C SER A 59 -29.14 3.94 4.40
N ASP A 60 -28.19 4.15 3.51
CA ASP A 60 -26.78 4.43 3.85
C ASP A 60 -26.60 5.91 4.29
N LEU A 61 -27.45 6.34 5.25
CA LEU A 61 -27.49 7.70 5.80
C LEU A 61 -26.77 7.72 7.13
N SER A 62 -25.61 8.37 7.15
CA SER A 62 -24.80 8.45 8.38
C SER A 62 -25.18 9.58 9.31
N TYR A 63 -25.75 10.65 8.78
CA TYR A 63 -26.38 11.74 9.55
C TYR A 63 -27.58 12.26 8.77
N VAL A 64 -28.63 12.59 9.50
CA VAL A 64 -29.89 13.12 8.93
C VAL A 64 -30.36 14.32 9.72
N GLN A 65 -31.07 15.23 9.03
CA GLN A 65 -31.75 16.35 9.63
C GLN A 65 -33.24 16.27 9.25
N PHE A 66 -34.10 16.38 10.25
CA PHE A 66 -35.54 16.43 10.00
C PHE A 66 -36.21 17.41 10.97
N ARG A 67 -37.44 17.78 10.65
CA ARG A 67 -38.30 18.58 11.53
C ARG A 67 -39.35 17.67 12.13
N GLY A 68 -39.64 17.87 13.42
CA GLY A 68 -40.71 17.15 14.07
C GLY A 68 -41.12 17.79 15.37
N ARG A 69 -42.33 17.47 15.81
CA ARG A 69 -42.91 17.95 17.05
C ARG A 69 -42.70 16.94 18.15
N ILE A 70 -42.23 17.39 19.31
CA ILE A 70 -42.09 16.52 20.49
C ILE A 70 -43.47 16.17 20.99
N THR A 71 -43.79 14.88 21.02
CA THR A 71 -45.11 14.35 21.45
C THR A 71 -45.11 13.87 22.89
N GLY A 72 -43.92 13.52 23.43
CA GLY A 72 -43.81 13.04 24.80
C GLY A 72 -42.34 12.94 25.23
N VAL A 73 -42.12 12.82 26.53
CA VAL A 73 -40.80 12.60 27.13
C VAL A 73 -40.89 11.48 28.16
N GLN A 74 -39.81 10.75 28.36
CA GLN A 74 -39.70 9.65 29.31
C GLN A 74 -38.37 9.66 30.02
N HIS A 75 -38.36 9.41 31.33
CA HIS A 75 -37.18 9.20 32.15
C HIS A 75 -37.08 7.72 32.51
N ALA A 76 -35.89 7.15 32.41
CA ALA A 76 -35.60 5.80 32.83
C ALA A 76 -34.27 5.72 33.55
N GLY A 77 -34.15 4.86 34.55
CA GLY A 77 -32.96 4.63 35.35
C GLY A 77 -32.70 5.67 36.43
N GLU A 78 -31.81 5.34 37.37
CA GLU A 78 -31.39 6.21 38.49
C GLU A 78 -29.86 6.38 38.51
N GLY A 79 -29.40 7.51 39.05
CA GLY A 79 -28.00 7.79 39.24
C GLY A 79 -27.17 7.90 37.95
N ARG A 80 -26.07 7.16 37.82
CA ARG A 80 -25.20 7.15 36.63
C ARG A 80 -25.81 6.45 35.40
N ARG A 81 -26.95 5.76 35.55
CA ARG A 81 -27.65 5.08 34.47
C ARG A 81 -28.94 5.82 34.05
N GLN A 82 -29.04 7.09 34.35
CA GLN A 82 -30.17 7.92 33.92
C GLN A 82 -30.18 8.03 32.40
N ARG A 83 -31.39 7.79 31.83
CA ARG A 83 -31.69 7.96 30.41
C ARG A 83 -32.87 8.91 30.28
N PHE A 84 -32.72 9.89 29.41
CA PHE A 84 -33.83 10.76 28.98
C PHE A 84 -34.17 10.45 27.55
N SER A 85 -35.44 10.19 27.26
CA SER A 85 -35.95 9.97 25.92
C SER A 85 -37.01 11.01 25.59
N ALA A 86 -37.00 11.54 24.37
CA ALA A 86 -38.03 12.39 23.81
C ALA A 86 -38.54 11.76 22.52
N PHE A 87 -39.86 11.68 22.38
CA PHE A 87 -40.51 11.14 21.19
C PHE A 87 -40.85 12.29 20.26
N VAL A 88 -40.39 12.24 19.04
CA VAL A 88 -40.58 13.24 18.00
C VAL A 88 -41.38 12.64 16.85
N GLN A 89 -42.32 13.39 16.29
CA GLN A 89 -43.17 12.94 15.20
C GLN A 89 -43.33 14.03 14.13
N ASP A 90 -43.37 13.59 12.87
CA ASP A 90 -43.79 14.39 11.74
C ASP A 90 -45.05 13.74 11.09
N ALA A 91 -45.45 14.24 9.91
CA ALA A 91 -46.62 13.70 9.17
C ALA A 91 -46.38 12.27 8.61
N THR A 92 -45.17 11.75 8.62
CA THR A 92 -44.74 10.51 7.95
C THR A 92 -44.32 9.40 8.89
N GLY A 93 -43.95 9.74 10.14
CA GLY A 93 -43.45 8.78 11.12
C GLY A 93 -43.02 9.39 12.43
N GLY A 94 -42.50 8.54 13.33
CA GLY A 94 -41.95 8.92 14.62
C GLY A 94 -40.53 8.42 14.83
N ALA A 95 -39.81 9.06 15.75
CA ALA A 95 -38.46 8.68 16.17
C ALA A 95 -38.27 8.89 17.69
N GLU A 96 -37.43 8.07 18.30
CA GLU A 96 -37.02 8.23 19.70
C GLU A 96 -35.63 8.93 19.74
N LEU A 97 -35.53 10.01 20.48
CA LEU A 97 -34.30 10.74 20.74
C LEU A 97 -33.83 10.43 22.16
N VAL A 98 -32.60 9.95 22.31
CA VAL A 98 -32.10 9.40 23.58
C VAL A 98 -30.84 10.10 24.06
N TRP A 99 -30.80 10.47 25.33
CA TRP A 99 -29.61 11.03 25.99
C TRP A 99 -29.25 10.24 27.24
N PHE A 100 -27.99 9.84 27.35
CA PHE A 100 -27.41 9.16 28.49
C PHE A 100 -26.54 10.10 29.34
N GLN A 101 -26.17 11.27 28.80
CA GLN A 101 -25.34 12.29 29.44
C GLN A 101 -26.01 13.66 29.28
N GLY A 102 -25.75 14.56 30.23
CA GLY A 102 -26.32 15.91 30.19
C GLY A 102 -27.83 15.98 30.38
N VAL A 103 -28.46 14.94 30.92
CA VAL A 103 -29.92 14.79 31.07
C VAL A 103 -30.58 16.03 31.66
N LYS A 104 -30.08 16.57 32.78
CA LYS A 104 -30.64 17.76 33.42
C LYS A 104 -30.61 19.03 32.54
N TRP A 105 -29.69 19.09 31.58
CA TRP A 105 -29.55 20.25 30.71
C TRP A 105 -30.50 20.12 29.50
N ILE A 106 -30.61 18.91 28.92
CA ILE A 106 -31.49 18.68 27.77
C ILE A 106 -32.97 18.73 28.17
N GLU A 107 -33.29 18.20 29.35
CA GLU A 107 -34.65 18.23 29.91
C GLU A 107 -35.21 19.66 30.00
N LYS A 108 -34.38 20.64 30.39
CA LYS A 108 -34.78 22.08 30.47
C LYS A 108 -34.99 22.72 29.09
N ARG A 109 -34.52 22.08 28.02
CA ARG A 109 -34.60 22.60 26.64
C ARG A 109 -35.69 21.97 25.82
N VAL A 110 -36.17 20.78 26.21
CA VAL A 110 -37.19 20.02 25.45
C VAL A 110 -38.57 20.36 26.00
N GLU A 111 -39.38 20.96 25.14
CA GLU A 111 -40.76 21.31 25.46
C GLU A 111 -41.72 20.41 24.65
N VAL A 112 -42.62 19.69 25.33
CA VAL A 112 -43.62 18.87 24.68
C VAL A 112 -44.59 19.79 23.92
N GLY A 113 -44.94 19.40 22.70
CA GLY A 113 -45.80 20.16 21.81
C GLY A 113 -45.09 21.15 20.91
N ARG A 114 -43.78 21.46 21.15
CA ARG A 114 -42.99 22.36 20.33
C ARG A 114 -42.32 21.61 19.18
N GLU A 115 -42.12 22.33 18.06
CA GLU A 115 -41.42 21.82 16.89
C GLU A 115 -39.91 22.11 16.98
N TYR A 116 -39.12 21.09 16.66
CA TYR A 116 -37.64 21.17 16.66
C TYR A 116 -37.08 20.69 15.35
N VAL A 117 -35.92 21.18 15.01
CA VAL A 117 -35.01 20.61 14.04
C VAL A 117 -34.07 19.65 14.78
N VAL A 118 -34.15 18.39 14.39
CA VAL A 118 -33.34 17.29 14.95
C VAL A 118 -32.25 16.94 13.97
N PHE A 119 -31.00 16.90 14.46
CA PHE A 119 -29.86 16.49 13.67
C PHE A 119 -29.06 15.43 14.41
N GLY A 120 -28.75 14.30 13.77
CA GLY A 120 -27.98 13.21 14.39
C GLY A 120 -27.80 12.01 13.49
N ARG A 121 -27.15 10.98 14.03
CA ARG A 121 -26.95 9.70 13.37
C ARG A 121 -28.18 8.82 13.61
N PRO A 122 -28.86 8.35 12.54
CA PRO A 122 -29.95 7.43 12.68
C PRO A 122 -29.44 6.05 13.11
N SER A 123 -30.18 5.41 13.99
CA SER A 123 -30.03 4.00 14.36
C SER A 123 -31.41 3.37 14.43
N PHE A 124 -31.50 2.05 14.33
CA PHE A 124 -32.76 1.35 14.41
C PHE A 124 -32.69 0.37 15.57
N TYR A 125 -33.70 0.46 16.46
CA TYR A 125 -33.84 -0.46 17.54
C TYR A 125 -35.26 -1.09 17.48
N ARG A 126 -35.32 -2.42 17.28
CA ARG A 126 -36.58 -3.16 17.06
C ARG A 126 -37.41 -2.64 15.89
N GLY A 127 -36.77 -2.11 14.86
CA GLY A 127 -37.45 -1.56 13.69
C GLY A 127 -37.91 -0.10 13.82
N GLU A 128 -37.73 0.53 14.98
CA GLU A 128 -38.04 1.94 15.20
C GLU A 128 -36.81 2.82 15.08
N LEU A 129 -36.97 3.99 14.48
CA LEU A 129 -35.91 4.98 14.33
C LEU A 129 -35.56 5.58 15.70
N GLN A 130 -34.29 5.45 16.09
CA GLN A 130 -33.73 6.01 17.32
C GLN A 130 -32.52 6.84 17.01
N MET A 131 -32.31 7.92 17.77
CA MET A 131 -31.10 8.73 17.70
C MET A 131 -30.48 8.93 19.09
N ALA A 132 -29.22 8.56 19.24
CA ALA A 132 -28.47 8.80 20.48
C ALA A 132 -27.79 10.17 20.41
N HIS A 133 -28.02 10.97 21.47
CA HIS A 133 -27.43 12.32 21.63
C HIS A 133 -27.61 13.25 20.42
N PRO A 134 -28.81 13.37 19.82
CA PRO A 134 -29.02 14.26 18.68
C PRO A 134 -28.88 15.73 19.12
N GLU A 135 -28.50 16.58 18.15
CA GLU A 135 -28.61 18.03 18.32
C GLU A 135 -30.09 18.45 18.15
N LEU A 136 -30.58 19.28 19.06
CA LEU A 136 -31.89 19.89 18.98
C LEU A 136 -31.76 21.41 18.86
N GLU A 137 -32.41 21.97 17.86
CA GLU A 137 -32.51 23.42 17.66
C GLU A 137 -33.97 23.81 17.48
N THR A 138 -34.37 24.98 17.96
CA THR A 138 -35.69 25.52 17.60
C THR A 138 -35.71 25.88 16.12
N VAL A 139 -36.90 25.89 15.51
CA VAL A 139 -37.03 26.25 14.09
C VAL A 139 -36.45 27.63 13.80
N GLU A 140 -36.62 28.60 14.71
CA GLU A 140 -36.06 29.96 14.61
C GLU A 140 -34.52 29.95 14.60
N GLN A 141 -33.91 29.18 15.49
CA GLN A 141 -32.46 29.00 15.55
C GLN A 141 -31.90 28.35 14.26
N ALA A 142 -32.62 27.36 13.74
CA ALA A 142 -32.24 26.70 12.49
C ALA A 142 -32.38 27.63 11.27
N LEU A 143 -33.40 28.50 11.26
CA LEU A 143 -33.60 29.51 10.20
C LEU A 143 -32.54 30.62 10.24
N SER A 144 -32.16 31.10 11.42
CA SER A 144 -31.09 32.10 11.55
C SER A 144 -29.72 31.59 11.08
N ARG A 145 -29.46 30.29 11.21
CA ARG A 145 -28.23 29.65 10.74
C ARG A 145 -28.21 29.46 9.21
N LYS A 146 -29.35 29.40 8.55
CA LYS A 146 -29.48 29.13 7.09
C LYS A 146 -28.72 30.13 6.19
N ALA A 147 -28.23 31.24 6.79
CA ALA A 147 -27.46 32.25 6.07
C ALA A 147 -25.97 31.92 5.88
N GLU A 148 -25.40 30.89 6.55
CA GLU A 148 -23.95 30.76 6.65
C GLU A 148 -23.28 29.64 5.85
N SER A 149 -23.88 28.52 5.53
CA SER A 149 -23.38 27.55 4.52
C SER A 149 -24.25 26.28 4.39
N GLY A 150 -24.37 25.74 3.19
CA GLY A 150 -25.16 24.54 2.89
C GLY A 150 -24.55 23.24 3.42
N MET A 151 -23.23 23.11 3.39
CA MET A 151 -22.52 21.90 3.79
C MET A 151 -21.59 22.16 4.96
N GLN A 152 -21.72 21.36 6.03
CA GLN A 152 -20.86 21.43 7.20
C GLN A 152 -19.82 20.32 7.19
N GLY A 153 -18.52 20.68 7.28
CA GLY A 153 -17.43 19.71 7.41
C GLY A 153 -17.42 18.99 8.75
N ILE A 154 -17.13 17.68 8.72
CA ILE A 154 -16.84 16.84 9.88
C ILE A 154 -15.35 16.51 9.85
N TYR A 155 -14.69 16.77 10.98
CA TYR A 155 -13.25 16.66 11.12
C TYR A 155 -12.86 15.34 11.78
N PRO A 156 -11.72 14.73 11.40
CA PRO A 156 -11.15 13.60 12.09
C PRO A 156 -10.94 13.93 13.59
N SER A 157 -11.22 12.99 14.47
CA SER A 157 -11.10 13.16 15.91
C SER A 157 -10.74 11.83 16.58
N THR A 158 -10.05 11.89 17.71
CA THR A 158 -9.80 10.75 18.59
C THR A 158 -10.85 10.70 19.70
N GLU A 159 -10.96 9.54 20.37
CA GLU A 159 -11.89 9.39 21.50
C GLU A 159 -11.59 10.42 22.60
N LYS A 160 -10.32 10.64 22.93
CA LYS A 160 -9.91 11.62 23.94
C LYS A 160 -10.26 13.06 23.54
N LEU A 161 -10.02 13.41 22.26
CA LEU A 161 -10.35 14.75 21.77
C LEU A 161 -11.86 14.96 21.73
N SER A 162 -12.65 13.97 21.32
CA SER A 162 -14.11 14.04 21.26
C SER A 162 -14.75 14.30 22.62
N ASN A 163 -14.13 13.86 23.72
CA ASN A 163 -14.57 14.14 25.08
C ASN A 163 -14.36 15.62 25.52
N VAL A 164 -13.45 16.35 24.85
CA VAL A 164 -13.09 17.74 25.19
C VAL A 164 -13.61 18.74 24.16
N VAL A 165 -13.64 18.33 22.89
CA VAL A 165 -14.03 19.17 21.75
C VAL A 165 -15.11 18.42 20.94
N SER A 166 -16.35 18.86 21.09
CA SER A 166 -17.46 18.32 20.28
C SER A 166 -17.34 18.73 18.82
N ILE A 167 -18.03 18.03 17.91
CA ILE A 167 -18.10 18.35 16.45
C ILE A 167 -18.46 19.83 16.24
N LYS A 168 -19.46 20.33 16.98
CA LYS A 168 -19.88 21.74 16.93
C LYS A 168 -18.82 22.72 17.45
N ALA A 169 -18.08 22.33 18.49
CA ALA A 169 -16.98 23.14 19.02
C ALA A 169 -15.82 23.20 18.02
N MET A 170 -15.47 22.08 17.39
CA MET A 170 -14.43 22.03 16.34
C MET A 170 -14.78 22.95 15.17
N TYR A 171 -16.00 22.86 14.65
CA TYR A 171 -16.46 23.75 13.59
C TYR A 171 -16.33 25.23 13.95
N LYS A 172 -16.75 25.62 15.17
CA LYS A 172 -16.60 27.03 15.65
C LYS A 172 -15.14 27.46 15.78
N ILE A 173 -14.27 26.56 16.23
CA ILE A 173 -12.83 26.82 16.33
C ILE A 173 -12.26 27.07 14.93
N ILE A 174 -12.63 26.27 13.93
CA ILE A 174 -12.22 26.46 12.53
C ILE A 174 -12.75 27.80 11.96
N CYS A 175 -14.00 28.17 12.25
CA CYS A 175 -14.53 29.48 11.86
C CYS A 175 -13.71 30.63 12.47
N SER A 176 -13.36 30.52 13.74
CA SER A 176 -12.54 31.53 14.43
C SER A 176 -11.11 31.58 13.86
N ALA A 177 -10.51 30.43 13.56
CA ALA A 177 -9.19 30.36 12.95
C ALA A 177 -9.19 30.96 11.53
N TRP A 178 -10.24 30.68 10.74
CA TRP A 178 -10.42 31.28 9.42
C TRP A 178 -10.48 32.83 9.50
N ALA A 179 -11.31 33.35 10.38
CA ALA A 179 -11.44 34.80 10.57
C ALA A 179 -10.12 35.49 10.97
N LEU A 180 -9.23 34.78 11.65
CA LEU A 180 -7.89 35.27 11.99
C LEU A 180 -6.90 35.18 10.82
N ALA A 181 -7.05 34.18 9.96
CA ALA A 181 -6.14 33.90 8.86
C ALA A 181 -6.53 34.62 7.56
N GLU A 182 -7.80 34.99 7.41
CA GLU A 182 -8.31 35.64 6.21
C GLU A 182 -7.53 36.94 5.90
N GLY A 183 -7.02 37.07 4.67
CA GLY A 183 -6.16 38.18 4.25
C GLY A 183 -4.65 38.00 4.52
N HIS A 184 -4.25 36.94 5.25
CA HIS A 184 -2.84 36.64 5.56
C HIS A 184 -2.34 35.35 4.86
N ILE A 185 -3.16 34.75 3.99
CA ILE A 185 -2.83 33.51 3.27
C ILE A 185 -2.15 33.87 1.95
N ALA A 186 -0.83 33.73 1.90
CA ALA A 186 -0.07 33.85 0.67
C ALA A 186 -0.21 32.58 -0.18
N ASP A 187 -0.39 32.73 -1.48
CA ASP A 187 -0.40 31.58 -2.41
C ASP A 187 1.03 31.21 -2.79
N PRO A 188 1.50 30.01 -2.46
CA PRO A 188 2.87 29.58 -2.79
C PRO A 188 3.03 29.24 -4.27
N MET A 189 1.94 29.07 -5.01
CA MET A 189 1.99 28.68 -6.41
C MET A 189 2.09 29.88 -7.34
N PRO A 190 3.04 29.90 -8.29
CA PRO A 190 3.14 30.92 -9.30
C PRO A 190 1.83 31.05 -10.11
N PRO A 191 1.43 32.31 -10.49
CA PRO A 191 0.18 32.53 -11.19
C PRO A 191 0.05 31.83 -12.56
N ASP A 192 1.15 31.72 -13.30
CA ASP A 192 1.24 31.03 -14.58
C ASP A 192 0.99 29.51 -14.42
N LEU A 193 1.62 28.86 -13.44
CA LEU A 193 1.41 27.45 -13.13
C LEU A 193 -0.03 27.18 -12.69
N ARG A 194 -0.59 28.09 -11.87
CA ARG A 194 -1.98 28.02 -11.42
C ARG A 194 -2.96 28.11 -12.59
N GLN A 195 -2.71 29.02 -13.53
CA GLN A 195 -3.53 29.18 -14.72
C GLN A 195 -3.41 27.99 -15.67
N GLN A 196 -2.19 27.48 -15.88
CA GLN A 196 -1.91 26.30 -16.72
C GLN A 196 -2.69 25.06 -16.26
N HIS A 197 -2.81 24.86 -14.96
CA HIS A 197 -3.49 23.69 -14.37
C HIS A 197 -4.92 23.98 -13.88
N HIS A 198 -5.49 25.15 -14.23
CA HIS A 198 -6.85 25.56 -13.84
C HIS A 198 -7.13 25.45 -12.34
N LEU A 199 -6.16 25.84 -11.52
CA LEU A 199 -6.26 25.74 -10.06
C LEU A 199 -6.77 27.04 -9.44
N MET A 200 -7.68 26.92 -8.47
CA MET A 200 -8.15 28.11 -7.71
C MET A 200 -7.05 28.64 -6.78
N PRO A 201 -7.12 29.91 -6.35
CA PRO A 201 -6.22 30.48 -5.34
C PRO A 201 -6.27 29.71 -4.03
N LEU A 202 -5.13 29.62 -3.31
CA LEU A 202 -5.04 28.85 -2.06
C LEU A 202 -6.04 29.32 -1.01
N HIS A 203 -6.24 30.65 -0.86
CA HIS A 203 -7.19 31.20 0.10
C HIS A 203 -8.64 30.77 -0.19
N GLU A 204 -9.03 30.70 -1.48
CA GLU A 204 -10.34 30.20 -1.89
C GLU A 204 -10.46 28.69 -1.66
N ALA A 205 -9.40 27.93 -1.92
CA ALA A 205 -9.38 26.49 -1.69
C ALA A 205 -9.53 26.18 -0.20
N LEU A 206 -8.80 26.88 0.68
CA LEU A 206 -8.93 26.73 2.14
C LEU A 206 -10.30 27.15 2.64
N ARG A 207 -10.89 28.20 2.09
CA ARG A 207 -12.25 28.58 2.43
C ARG A 207 -13.26 27.50 2.00
N ASN A 208 -13.18 27.04 0.76
CA ASN A 208 -14.14 26.11 0.19
C ASN A 208 -14.00 24.69 0.72
N ILE A 209 -12.82 24.28 1.22
CA ILE A 209 -12.66 22.98 1.90
C ILE A 209 -13.36 22.97 3.27
N HIS A 210 -13.40 24.10 3.98
CA HIS A 210 -14.04 24.20 5.30
C HIS A 210 -15.50 24.64 5.22
N PHE A 211 -15.84 25.51 4.25
CA PHE A 211 -17.15 26.15 4.12
C PHE A 211 -17.66 26.12 2.68
N PRO A 212 -17.82 24.93 2.07
CA PRO A 212 -18.23 24.82 0.68
C PRO A 212 -19.68 25.26 0.50
N GLN A 213 -19.93 26.08 -0.51
CA GLN A 213 -21.27 26.51 -0.90
C GLN A 213 -21.91 25.58 -1.93
N SER A 214 -21.09 24.84 -2.67
CA SER A 214 -21.54 23.86 -3.66
C SER A 214 -20.59 22.66 -3.71
N GLN A 215 -21.09 21.54 -4.23
CA GLN A 215 -20.27 20.33 -4.47
C GLN A 215 -19.14 20.61 -5.47
N GLN A 216 -19.38 21.44 -6.48
CA GLN A 216 -18.38 21.81 -7.47
C GLN A 216 -17.20 22.56 -6.84
N GLN A 217 -17.46 23.58 -6.04
CA GLN A 217 -16.42 24.33 -5.33
C GLN A 217 -15.62 23.45 -4.36
N LEU A 218 -16.28 22.49 -3.73
CA LEU A 218 -15.60 21.52 -2.87
C LEU A 218 -14.60 20.65 -3.66
N ILE A 219 -15.02 20.14 -4.83
CA ILE A 219 -14.16 19.33 -5.71
C ILE A 219 -12.95 20.16 -6.18
N GLU A 220 -13.19 21.39 -6.61
CA GLU A 220 -12.11 22.28 -7.06
C GLU A 220 -11.13 22.61 -5.94
N ALA A 221 -11.63 22.86 -4.71
CA ALA A 221 -10.80 23.06 -3.52
C ALA A 221 -9.97 21.81 -3.18
N GLN A 222 -10.59 20.64 -3.20
CA GLN A 222 -9.89 19.38 -2.98
C GLN A 222 -8.79 19.15 -4.03
N ASN A 223 -9.07 19.39 -5.29
CA ASN A 223 -8.10 19.26 -6.38
C ASN A 223 -6.91 20.20 -6.19
N ARG A 224 -7.15 21.45 -5.79
CA ARG A 224 -6.07 22.39 -5.51
C ARG A 224 -5.18 21.93 -4.36
N LEU A 225 -5.77 21.55 -3.23
CA LEU A 225 -5.02 21.15 -2.04
C LEU A 225 -4.26 19.85 -2.26
N LYS A 226 -4.85 18.88 -2.99
CA LYS A 226 -4.17 17.65 -3.41
C LYS A 226 -3.00 17.93 -4.35
N PHE A 227 -3.18 18.86 -5.30
CA PHE A 227 -2.13 19.26 -6.21
C PHE A 227 -0.94 19.85 -5.44
N ASP A 228 -1.18 20.74 -4.48
CA ASP A 228 -0.11 21.33 -3.65
C ASP A 228 0.68 20.28 -2.87
N GLU A 229 0.00 19.32 -2.23
CA GLU A 229 0.67 18.23 -1.51
C GLU A 229 1.52 17.35 -2.45
N LEU A 230 0.92 16.93 -3.57
CA LEU A 230 1.60 16.05 -4.51
C LEU A 230 2.74 16.75 -5.23
N LEU A 231 2.58 18.03 -5.59
CA LEU A 231 3.65 18.81 -6.21
C LEU A 231 4.84 19.00 -5.27
N GLY A 232 4.60 19.32 -3.98
CA GLY A 232 5.66 19.44 -2.98
C GLY A 232 6.50 18.17 -2.86
N ILE A 233 5.84 17.01 -2.83
CA ILE A 233 6.49 15.69 -2.82
C ILE A 233 7.27 15.45 -4.12
N GLN A 234 6.67 15.72 -5.28
CA GLN A 234 7.33 15.50 -6.57
C GLN A 234 8.54 16.41 -6.77
N LEU A 235 8.46 17.67 -6.36
CA LEU A 235 9.63 18.58 -6.38
C LEU A 235 10.78 18.02 -5.54
N ASN A 236 10.49 17.48 -4.37
CA ASN A 236 11.48 16.87 -3.51
C ASN A 236 12.15 15.64 -4.17
N ILE A 237 11.32 14.71 -4.66
CA ILE A 237 11.77 13.50 -5.35
C ILE A 237 12.62 13.82 -6.57
N GLN A 238 12.16 14.70 -7.46
CA GLN A 238 12.86 15.03 -8.72
C GLN A 238 14.15 15.82 -8.46
N GLN A 239 14.18 16.68 -7.45
CA GLN A 239 15.38 17.41 -7.09
C GLN A 239 16.47 16.46 -6.55
N HIS A 240 16.12 15.53 -5.67
CA HIS A 240 17.05 14.49 -5.21
C HIS A 240 17.56 13.60 -6.35
N ARG A 241 16.67 13.22 -7.28
CA ARG A 241 17.05 12.47 -8.48
C ARG A 241 18.09 13.24 -9.31
N THR A 242 17.83 14.51 -9.60
CA THR A 242 18.74 15.37 -10.37
C THR A 242 20.09 15.53 -9.66
N GLN A 243 20.09 15.76 -8.35
CA GLN A 243 21.33 15.88 -7.57
C GLN A 243 22.13 14.58 -7.56
N ARG A 244 21.48 13.42 -7.45
CA ARG A 244 22.15 12.11 -7.54
C ARG A 244 22.77 11.91 -8.91
N MET A 245 22.02 12.15 -10.00
CA MET A 245 22.54 12.04 -11.36
C MET A 245 23.75 12.94 -11.58
N ALA A 246 23.75 14.16 -11.03
CA ALA A 246 24.90 15.07 -11.12
C ALA A 246 26.12 14.62 -10.31
N LYS A 247 25.93 13.85 -9.23
CA LYS A 247 27.01 13.40 -8.32
C LYS A 247 27.57 12.01 -8.67
N SER A 248 26.78 11.14 -9.32
CA SER A 248 27.17 9.76 -9.57
C SER A 248 27.63 9.55 -11.02
N ASN A 249 28.92 9.36 -11.21
CA ASN A 249 29.43 8.80 -12.45
C ASN A 249 29.09 7.30 -12.48
N GLY A 250 28.29 6.88 -13.46
CA GLY A 250 27.97 5.48 -13.69
C GLY A 250 29.03 4.79 -14.57
N PHE A 251 29.14 3.48 -14.47
CA PHE A 251 29.91 2.70 -15.42
C PHE A 251 29.28 2.74 -16.80
N LEU A 252 30.11 2.64 -17.85
CA LEU A 252 29.65 2.58 -19.23
C LEU A 252 29.68 1.13 -19.74
N PHE A 253 28.55 0.63 -20.26
CA PHE A 253 28.44 -0.68 -20.90
C PHE A 253 28.15 -0.53 -22.41
N PRO A 254 29.07 -0.01 -23.23
CA PRO A 254 28.78 0.24 -24.64
C PRO A 254 28.67 -1.04 -25.47
N LYS A 255 29.31 -2.13 -25.02
CA LYS A 255 29.44 -3.38 -25.82
C LYS A 255 28.29 -4.34 -25.49
N VAL A 256 27.75 -4.96 -26.55
CA VAL A 256 26.98 -6.19 -26.46
C VAL A 256 27.89 -7.27 -27.02
N GLY A 257 28.52 -8.05 -26.14
CA GLY A 257 29.59 -8.95 -26.51
C GLY A 257 29.17 -10.41 -26.70
N ALA A 258 30.16 -11.28 -26.61
CA ALA A 258 29.99 -12.69 -26.92
C ALA A 258 29.11 -13.42 -25.90
N ALA A 259 29.20 -13.11 -24.60
CA ALA A 259 28.40 -13.78 -23.58
C ALA A 259 26.91 -13.53 -23.78
N PHE A 260 26.53 -12.26 -23.97
CA PHE A 260 25.15 -11.89 -24.25
C PHE A 260 24.62 -12.53 -25.54
N ASN A 261 25.37 -12.41 -26.64
CA ASN A 261 24.94 -12.90 -27.95
C ASN A 261 24.85 -14.44 -27.99
N THR A 262 25.81 -15.15 -27.41
CA THR A 262 25.76 -16.62 -27.34
C THR A 262 24.57 -17.06 -26.50
N PHE A 263 24.36 -16.43 -25.35
CA PHE A 263 23.21 -16.74 -24.52
C PHE A 263 21.89 -16.49 -25.26
N TYR A 264 21.73 -15.33 -25.88
CA TYR A 264 20.54 -14.95 -26.63
C TYR A 264 20.21 -15.90 -27.79
N SER A 265 21.23 -16.33 -28.55
CA SER A 265 21.05 -17.12 -29.73
C SER A 265 20.92 -18.63 -29.47
N THR A 266 21.52 -19.16 -28.38
CA THR A 266 21.66 -20.62 -28.21
C THR A 266 21.11 -21.17 -26.88
N LYS A 267 20.93 -20.33 -25.87
CA LYS A 267 20.59 -20.78 -24.51
C LYS A 267 19.24 -20.33 -23.97
N LEU A 268 18.56 -19.43 -24.68
CA LEU A 268 17.20 -19.03 -24.28
C LEU A 268 16.26 -20.24 -24.36
N PRO A 269 15.58 -20.60 -23.27
CA PRO A 269 14.64 -21.74 -23.26
C PRO A 269 13.34 -21.44 -24.00
N PHE A 270 13.05 -20.17 -24.26
CA PHE A 270 11.89 -19.67 -25.01
C PHE A 270 12.19 -18.27 -25.59
N PRO A 271 11.51 -17.85 -26.67
CA PRO A 271 11.67 -16.51 -27.20
C PRO A 271 11.21 -15.48 -26.18
N LEU A 272 11.96 -14.36 -26.07
CA LEU A 272 11.60 -13.25 -25.20
C LEU A 272 10.29 -12.59 -25.67
N THR A 273 9.44 -12.20 -24.71
CA THR A 273 8.25 -11.40 -24.97
C THR A 273 8.60 -9.99 -25.42
N GLY A 274 7.64 -9.28 -26.01
CA GLY A 274 7.81 -7.87 -26.37
C GLY A 274 8.19 -6.99 -25.17
N ALA A 275 7.53 -7.21 -24.02
CA ALA A 275 7.82 -6.51 -22.77
C ALA A 275 9.24 -6.79 -22.26
N GLN A 276 9.70 -8.02 -22.25
CA GLN A 276 11.08 -8.36 -21.85
C GLN A 276 12.12 -7.68 -22.73
N LYS A 277 11.92 -7.70 -24.07
CA LYS A 277 12.80 -7.00 -25.02
C LYS A 277 12.84 -5.48 -24.79
N ARG A 278 11.68 -4.88 -24.54
CA ARG A 278 11.55 -3.46 -24.20
C ARG A 278 12.37 -3.13 -22.95
N VAL A 279 12.20 -3.88 -21.87
CA VAL A 279 12.91 -3.65 -20.60
C VAL A 279 14.44 -3.83 -20.76
N ILE A 280 14.89 -4.85 -21.45
CA ILE A 280 16.34 -5.02 -21.72
C ILE A 280 16.90 -3.84 -22.51
N LYS A 281 16.13 -3.29 -23.45
CA LYS A 281 16.53 -2.09 -24.20
C LYS A 281 16.58 -0.85 -23.29
N GLU A 282 15.62 -0.68 -22.39
CA GLU A 282 15.62 0.41 -21.40
C GLU A 282 16.86 0.33 -20.50
N ILE A 283 17.17 -0.85 -19.93
CA ILE A 283 18.36 -1.07 -19.09
C ILE A 283 19.65 -0.77 -19.88
N ARG A 284 19.74 -1.22 -21.14
CA ARG A 284 20.87 -0.92 -21.99
C ARG A 284 21.02 0.58 -22.26
N GLN A 285 19.92 1.28 -22.50
CA GLN A 285 19.95 2.74 -22.70
C GLN A 285 20.49 3.44 -21.47
N ASP A 286 20.10 3.04 -20.26
CA ASP A 286 20.60 3.63 -19.03
C ASP A 286 22.11 3.39 -18.84
N THR A 287 22.57 2.17 -19.10
CA THR A 287 23.96 1.77 -18.86
C THR A 287 24.99 2.38 -19.84
N VAL A 288 24.54 3.12 -20.85
CA VAL A 288 25.41 3.88 -21.79
C VAL A 288 25.39 5.39 -21.56
N THR A 289 24.61 5.89 -20.59
CA THR A 289 24.47 7.34 -20.33
C THR A 289 25.64 7.94 -19.55
N GLY A 290 26.43 7.12 -18.86
CA GLY A 290 27.48 7.59 -17.93
C GLY A 290 26.93 7.95 -16.52
N TYR A 291 25.64 7.76 -16.28
CA TYR A 291 25.02 7.90 -14.96
C TYR A 291 24.74 6.53 -14.34
N GLN A 292 24.74 6.45 -13.02
CA GLN A 292 24.34 5.23 -12.32
C GLN A 292 22.86 4.90 -12.62
N MET A 293 22.60 3.74 -13.22
CA MET A 293 21.24 3.21 -13.34
C MET A 293 20.75 2.75 -11.96
N ASN A 294 19.55 3.15 -11.61
CA ASN A 294 18.83 2.65 -10.45
C ASN A 294 17.37 2.37 -10.87
N ARG A 295 17.03 1.10 -11.13
CA ARG A 295 15.80 0.71 -11.81
C ARG A 295 15.03 -0.35 -11.06
N LEU A 296 13.71 -0.15 -10.92
CA LEU A 296 12.77 -1.14 -10.41
C LEU A 296 12.16 -1.92 -11.56
N LEU A 297 12.36 -3.22 -11.58
CA LEU A 297 11.74 -4.14 -12.50
C LEU A 297 10.54 -4.82 -11.85
N GLN A 298 9.36 -4.45 -12.31
CA GLN A 298 8.10 -5.04 -11.87
C GLN A 298 7.57 -6.03 -12.89
N GLY A 299 6.89 -7.04 -12.42
CA GLY A 299 6.19 -8.00 -13.27
C GLY A 299 5.58 -9.09 -12.43
N ASP A 300 4.57 -9.70 -12.95
CA ASP A 300 3.86 -10.78 -12.27
C ASP A 300 4.78 -11.98 -11.95
N VAL A 301 4.33 -12.87 -11.07
CA VAL A 301 5.03 -14.13 -10.80
C VAL A 301 5.14 -14.95 -12.09
N GLY A 302 6.38 -15.30 -12.46
CA GLY A 302 6.65 -16.03 -13.71
C GLY A 302 6.65 -15.21 -14.99
N SER A 303 6.66 -13.86 -14.93
CA SER A 303 6.82 -12.99 -16.10
C SER A 303 8.25 -13.01 -16.69
N GLY A 304 9.19 -13.72 -16.07
CA GLY A 304 10.57 -13.87 -16.55
C GLY A 304 11.53 -12.76 -16.13
N LYS A 305 11.27 -12.07 -15.00
CA LYS A 305 12.19 -11.06 -14.42
C LYS A 305 13.62 -11.58 -14.27
N THR A 306 13.79 -12.80 -13.79
CA THR A 306 15.10 -13.46 -13.63
C THR A 306 15.87 -13.56 -14.94
N MET A 307 15.17 -13.78 -16.07
CA MET A 307 15.79 -13.82 -17.40
C MET A 307 16.32 -12.44 -17.82
N VAL A 308 15.53 -11.39 -17.60
CA VAL A 308 15.94 -10.00 -17.85
C VAL A 308 17.14 -9.62 -16.99
N ALA A 309 17.13 -10.01 -15.70
CA ALA A 309 18.24 -9.80 -14.79
C ALA A 309 19.53 -10.50 -15.25
N LEU A 310 19.45 -11.78 -15.63
CA LEU A 310 20.59 -12.54 -16.14
C LEU A 310 21.17 -11.87 -17.39
N MET A 311 20.33 -11.53 -18.36
CA MET A 311 20.81 -10.85 -19.59
C MET A 311 21.45 -9.48 -19.29
N SER A 312 20.93 -8.75 -18.31
CA SER A 312 21.54 -7.47 -17.88
C SER A 312 22.90 -7.68 -17.19
N MET A 313 23.05 -8.75 -16.41
CA MET A 313 24.34 -9.12 -15.83
C MET A 313 25.36 -9.53 -16.91
N LEU A 314 24.91 -10.21 -17.97
CA LEU A 314 25.78 -10.56 -19.10
C LEU A 314 26.28 -9.32 -19.85
N LEU A 315 25.49 -8.25 -19.94
CA LEU A 315 25.97 -6.96 -20.46
C LEU A 315 27.14 -6.42 -19.62
N ALA A 316 27.05 -6.49 -18.29
CA ALA A 316 28.15 -6.07 -17.42
C ALA A 316 29.40 -6.93 -17.64
N VAL A 317 29.25 -8.24 -17.70
CA VAL A 317 30.37 -9.20 -17.94
C VAL A 317 31.05 -8.94 -19.30
N ASP A 318 30.28 -8.72 -20.36
CA ASP A 318 30.82 -8.37 -21.70
C ASP A 318 31.63 -7.05 -21.71
N ASN A 319 31.41 -6.18 -20.73
CA ASN A 319 32.15 -4.92 -20.56
C ASN A 319 33.27 -5.00 -19.51
N GLY A 320 33.61 -6.21 -19.03
CA GLY A 320 34.74 -6.46 -18.12
C GLY A 320 34.40 -6.21 -16.64
N PHE A 321 33.15 -6.13 -16.29
CA PHE A 321 32.68 -5.95 -14.91
C PHE A 321 32.14 -7.25 -14.32
N GLN A 322 32.16 -7.32 -13.00
CA GLN A 322 31.47 -8.38 -12.25
C GLN A 322 30.04 -7.98 -11.92
N ALA A 323 29.18 -8.97 -11.78
CA ALA A 323 27.80 -8.77 -11.37
C ALA A 323 27.47 -9.59 -10.11
N THR A 324 26.47 -9.14 -9.35
CA THR A 324 25.99 -9.86 -8.18
C THR A 324 24.47 -9.89 -8.14
N MET A 325 23.91 -10.98 -7.59
CA MET A 325 22.48 -11.12 -7.36
C MET A 325 22.20 -11.47 -5.90
N MET A 326 21.46 -10.61 -5.22
CA MET A 326 21.05 -10.79 -3.84
C MET A 326 19.62 -11.33 -3.78
N ALA A 327 19.46 -12.47 -3.12
CA ALA A 327 18.17 -13.11 -2.88
C ALA A 327 17.81 -13.05 -1.37
N PRO A 328 16.52 -12.95 -1.02
CA PRO A 328 16.08 -12.79 0.37
C PRO A 328 16.28 -14.05 1.23
N THR A 329 16.33 -15.22 0.61
CA THR A 329 16.49 -16.49 1.31
C THR A 329 17.55 -17.36 0.65
N GLU A 330 18.13 -18.27 1.42
CA GLU A 330 19.13 -19.20 0.94
C GLU A 330 18.57 -20.16 -0.13
N ILE A 331 17.32 -20.60 0.04
CA ILE A 331 16.64 -21.47 -0.93
C ILE A 331 16.56 -20.80 -2.29
N LEU A 332 16.17 -19.52 -2.32
CA LEU A 332 16.13 -18.72 -3.56
C LEU A 332 17.51 -18.51 -4.15
N ALA A 333 18.51 -18.19 -3.32
CA ALA A 333 19.89 -18.03 -3.80
C ALA A 333 20.41 -19.31 -4.48
N ARG A 334 20.17 -20.46 -3.87
CA ARG A 334 20.53 -21.78 -4.43
C ARG A 334 19.75 -22.09 -5.73
N GLN A 335 18.48 -21.73 -5.78
CA GLN A 335 17.66 -21.92 -6.97
C GLN A 335 18.13 -21.04 -8.14
N HIS A 336 18.43 -19.76 -7.89
CA HIS A 336 19.00 -18.88 -8.89
C HIS A 336 20.35 -19.37 -9.36
N PHE A 337 21.21 -19.81 -8.42
CA PHE A 337 22.52 -20.36 -8.77
C PHE A 337 22.42 -21.58 -9.68
N ALA A 338 21.64 -22.59 -9.31
CA ALA A 338 21.43 -23.79 -10.13
C ALA A 338 20.84 -23.47 -11.53
N THR A 339 19.95 -22.48 -11.59
CA THR A 339 19.36 -22.03 -12.84
C THR A 339 20.41 -21.34 -13.73
N PHE A 340 21.23 -20.46 -13.17
CA PHE A 340 22.27 -19.74 -13.91
C PHE A 340 23.39 -20.68 -14.34
N GLU A 341 23.83 -21.59 -13.46
CA GLU A 341 24.85 -22.59 -13.80
C GLU A 341 24.43 -23.43 -15.01
N ARG A 342 23.19 -23.91 -15.01
CA ARG A 342 22.63 -24.67 -16.15
C ARG A 342 22.54 -23.83 -17.42
N MET A 343 22.05 -22.60 -17.33
CA MET A 343 21.83 -21.73 -18.48
C MET A 343 23.11 -21.18 -19.07
N LEU A 344 24.13 -20.94 -18.24
CA LEU A 344 25.42 -20.38 -18.66
C LEU A 344 26.45 -21.45 -19.07
N ALA A 345 26.08 -22.74 -18.99
CA ALA A 345 26.94 -23.82 -19.44
C ALA A 345 27.33 -23.65 -20.91
N GLY A 346 28.66 -23.47 -21.17
CA GLY A 346 29.20 -23.23 -22.53
C GLY A 346 29.14 -21.77 -22.99
N VAL A 347 28.67 -20.81 -22.17
CA VAL A 347 28.73 -19.36 -22.47
C VAL A 347 30.07 -18.73 -22.08
N GLY A 348 30.87 -19.41 -21.22
CA GLY A 348 32.15 -18.90 -20.77
C GLY A 348 32.07 -17.98 -19.55
N VAL A 349 30.92 -17.86 -18.92
CA VAL A 349 30.69 -17.04 -17.71
C VAL A 349 30.65 -17.94 -16.48
N ARG A 350 31.39 -17.56 -15.42
CA ARG A 350 31.59 -18.36 -14.21
C ARG A 350 30.76 -17.79 -13.06
N CYS A 351 29.90 -18.62 -12.51
CA CYS A 351 29.07 -18.29 -11.36
C CYS A 351 29.60 -18.89 -10.06
N ALA A 352 29.37 -18.24 -8.94
CA ALA A 352 29.57 -18.78 -7.60
C ALA A 352 28.38 -18.42 -6.68
N ILE A 353 28.26 -19.15 -5.58
CA ILE A 353 27.24 -18.90 -4.56
C ILE A 353 27.88 -18.61 -3.20
N LEU A 354 27.29 -17.67 -2.45
CA LEU A 354 27.71 -17.32 -1.10
C LEU A 354 26.46 -17.12 -0.20
N THR A 355 26.26 -18.03 0.75
CA THR A 355 25.16 -17.98 1.71
C THR A 355 25.67 -18.09 3.14
N GLY A 356 24.78 -17.89 4.12
CA GLY A 356 25.12 -18.05 5.54
C GLY A 356 25.59 -19.48 5.89
N SER A 357 25.02 -20.50 5.25
CA SER A 357 25.36 -21.92 5.48
C SER A 357 26.47 -22.46 4.57
N SER A 358 27.09 -21.65 3.72
CA SER A 358 28.20 -22.08 2.86
C SER A 358 29.36 -22.64 3.68
N LYS A 359 29.83 -23.84 3.32
CA LYS A 359 30.97 -24.48 3.98
C LYS A 359 32.23 -23.61 3.85
N ALA A 360 33.10 -23.68 4.85
CA ALA A 360 34.31 -22.82 4.91
C ALA A 360 35.18 -22.89 3.64
N ALA A 361 35.35 -24.08 3.05
CA ALA A 361 36.11 -24.25 1.82
C ALA A 361 35.44 -23.63 0.59
N GLU A 362 34.11 -23.79 0.43
CA GLU A 362 33.31 -23.19 -0.63
C GLU A 362 33.29 -21.68 -0.51
N ARG A 363 33.08 -21.17 0.72
CA ARG A 363 33.11 -19.74 1.04
C ARG A 363 34.47 -19.12 0.65
N ARG A 364 35.58 -19.74 1.05
CA ARG A 364 36.93 -19.28 0.70
C ARG A 364 37.12 -19.25 -0.80
N LYS A 365 36.76 -20.31 -1.53
CA LYS A 365 36.87 -20.39 -2.99
C LYS A 365 36.05 -19.29 -3.69
N ALA A 366 34.81 -19.02 -3.21
CA ALA A 366 33.97 -17.96 -3.76
C ALA A 366 34.60 -16.57 -3.53
N LEU A 367 35.10 -16.29 -2.30
CA LEU A 367 35.73 -15.01 -1.96
C LEU A 367 37.03 -14.78 -2.76
N GLU A 368 37.90 -15.76 -2.84
CA GLU A 368 39.13 -15.68 -3.65
C GLU A 368 38.80 -15.55 -5.14
N GLY A 369 37.80 -16.25 -5.62
CA GLY A 369 37.33 -16.19 -7.00
C GLY A 369 36.83 -14.82 -7.42
N ILE A 370 36.01 -14.16 -6.54
CA ILE A 370 35.49 -12.84 -6.84
C ILE A 370 36.56 -11.74 -6.71
N ALA A 371 37.43 -11.82 -5.71
CA ALA A 371 38.52 -10.87 -5.51
C ALA A 371 39.56 -10.93 -6.63
N SER A 372 39.84 -12.13 -7.16
CA SER A 372 40.76 -12.30 -8.28
C SER A 372 40.15 -12.04 -9.66
N GLY A 373 38.82 -11.88 -9.77
CA GLY A 373 38.10 -11.76 -11.04
C GLY A 373 37.96 -13.09 -11.80
N LYS A 374 38.17 -14.23 -11.12
CA LYS A 374 37.92 -15.56 -11.70
C LYS A 374 36.46 -15.94 -11.69
N VAL A 375 35.62 -15.30 -10.87
CA VAL A 375 34.17 -15.43 -10.82
C VAL A 375 33.58 -14.14 -11.39
N ASP A 376 32.69 -14.30 -12.34
CA ASP A 376 32.06 -13.19 -13.07
C ASP A 376 30.73 -12.78 -12.43
N ILE A 377 29.96 -13.77 -11.91
CA ILE A 377 28.65 -13.54 -11.25
C ILE A 377 28.66 -14.23 -9.88
N LEU A 378 28.38 -13.44 -8.83
CA LEU A 378 28.22 -13.96 -7.46
C LEU A 378 26.75 -13.86 -7.04
N ILE A 379 26.15 -15.00 -6.63
CA ILE A 379 24.77 -15.07 -6.15
C ILE A 379 24.80 -15.35 -4.65
N GLY A 380 23.95 -14.71 -3.88
CA GLY A 380 23.90 -14.99 -2.43
C GLY A 380 22.76 -14.29 -1.71
N THR A 381 22.86 -14.33 -0.39
CA THR A 381 21.92 -13.66 0.52
C THR A 381 22.59 -12.40 1.12
N HIS A 382 22.11 -11.96 2.30
CA HIS A 382 22.77 -10.88 3.05
C HIS A 382 24.29 -11.10 3.29
N ALA A 383 24.79 -12.33 3.14
CA ALA A 383 26.23 -12.60 3.20
C ALA A 383 27.05 -11.78 2.17
N LEU A 384 26.44 -11.35 1.08
CA LEU A 384 27.07 -10.48 0.05
C LEU A 384 27.45 -9.08 0.57
N ILE A 385 26.77 -8.64 1.63
CA ILE A 385 26.98 -7.29 2.22
C ILE A 385 28.16 -7.28 3.18
N GLU A 386 28.62 -8.44 3.67
CA GLU A 386 29.72 -8.56 4.61
C GLU A 386 30.99 -7.85 4.07
N GLU A 387 31.74 -7.18 4.93
CA GLU A 387 32.96 -6.45 4.55
C GLU A 387 34.03 -7.35 3.88
N ARG A 388 34.03 -8.64 4.24
CA ARG A 388 34.95 -9.64 3.67
C ARG A 388 34.71 -9.91 2.18
N VAL A 389 33.53 -9.57 1.65
CA VAL A 389 33.22 -9.76 0.23
C VAL A 389 33.75 -8.56 -0.54
N GLN A 390 34.88 -8.75 -1.17
CA GLN A 390 35.53 -7.71 -1.98
C GLN A 390 35.51 -8.12 -3.44
N PHE A 391 34.89 -7.31 -4.27
CA PHE A 391 34.87 -7.48 -5.72
C PHE A 391 36.09 -6.82 -6.34
N ARG A 392 36.63 -7.42 -7.39
CA ARG A 392 37.66 -6.80 -8.18
C ARG A 392 37.14 -5.59 -8.95
N ASN A 393 35.96 -5.71 -9.55
CA ASN A 393 35.32 -4.65 -10.35
C ASN A 393 33.81 -4.87 -10.47
N LEU A 394 33.06 -4.57 -9.39
CA LEU A 394 31.61 -4.73 -9.39
C LEU A 394 30.93 -3.64 -10.21
N GLY A 395 30.23 -3.99 -11.30
CA GLY A 395 29.55 -3.02 -12.16
C GLY A 395 28.02 -3.13 -12.14
N PHE A 396 27.45 -4.28 -11.75
CA PHE A 396 26.02 -4.50 -11.79
C PHE A 396 25.50 -5.29 -10.58
N VAL A 397 24.43 -4.82 -9.97
CA VAL A 397 23.80 -5.43 -8.79
C VAL A 397 22.32 -5.71 -9.10
N VAL A 398 21.88 -6.92 -8.83
CA VAL A 398 20.49 -7.31 -8.86
C VAL A 398 20.02 -7.60 -7.44
N ILE A 399 18.87 -7.05 -7.04
CA ILE A 399 18.23 -7.29 -5.75
C ILE A 399 16.86 -7.89 -6.01
N ASP A 400 16.66 -9.14 -5.58
CA ASP A 400 15.37 -9.82 -5.74
C ASP A 400 14.49 -9.63 -4.51
N GLU A 401 13.17 -9.40 -4.71
CA GLU A 401 12.17 -9.20 -3.65
C GLU A 401 12.55 -8.09 -2.66
N GLN A 402 12.69 -6.87 -3.16
CA GLN A 402 13.15 -5.67 -2.44
C GLN A 402 12.53 -5.48 -1.05
N HIS A 403 11.23 -5.75 -0.90
CA HIS A 403 10.46 -5.52 0.34
C HIS A 403 10.98 -6.31 1.56
N ARG A 404 11.90 -7.24 1.36
CA ARG A 404 12.50 -8.07 2.42
C ARG A 404 13.88 -7.56 2.88
N PHE A 405 14.40 -6.49 2.27
CA PHE A 405 15.70 -5.92 2.63
C PHE A 405 15.55 -4.50 3.17
N GLY A 406 16.22 -4.23 4.29
CA GLY A 406 16.31 -2.88 4.87
C GLY A 406 17.10 -1.91 3.98
N VAL A 407 16.79 -0.63 4.10
CA VAL A 407 17.42 0.46 3.35
C VAL A 407 18.95 0.48 3.55
N GLU A 408 19.40 0.33 4.80
CA GLU A 408 20.83 0.30 5.14
C GLU A 408 21.58 -0.88 4.51
N GLN A 409 20.93 -2.03 4.38
CA GLN A 409 21.54 -3.21 3.78
C GLN A 409 21.83 -3.01 2.30
N ARG A 410 20.93 -2.31 1.61
CA ARG A 410 21.13 -1.97 0.18
C ARG A 410 22.25 -0.96 0.00
N ALA A 411 22.30 0.08 0.83
CA ALA A 411 23.33 1.12 0.78
C ALA A 411 24.75 0.55 0.89
N ARG A 412 24.95 -0.53 1.66
CA ARG A 412 26.27 -1.18 1.79
C ARG A 412 26.75 -1.85 0.50
N LEU A 413 25.88 -2.24 -0.42
CA LEU A 413 26.28 -2.76 -1.74
C LEU A 413 26.85 -1.65 -2.64
N TRP A 414 26.42 -0.40 -2.45
CA TRP A 414 26.91 0.73 -3.25
C TRP A 414 28.35 1.12 -2.91
N THR A 415 28.78 0.88 -1.69
CA THR A 415 30.12 1.20 -1.20
C THR A 415 31.16 0.10 -1.49
N LYS A 416 30.76 -0.99 -2.15
CA LYS A 416 31.64 -2.13 -2.49
C LYS A 416 32.62 -1.83 -3.62
N ASN A 417 32.48 -0.70 -4.32
CA ASN A 417 33.40 -0.24 -5.31
C ASN A 417 33.63 1.29 -5.18
N ALA A 418 34.73 1.81 -5.67
CA ALA A 418 35.02 3.24 -5.67
C ALA A 418 34.00 4.07 -6.47
N GLN A 419 33.45 3.48 -7.54
CA GLN A 419 32.34 4.01 -8.33
C GLN A 419 31.10 3.13 -8.10
N PRO A 420 29.91 3.71 -7.86
CA PRO A 420 28.74 2.92 -7.55
C PRO A 420 28.29 2.07 -8.75
N PRO A 421 27.94 0.79 -8.55
CA PRO A 421 27.46 -0.10 -9.60
C PRO A 421 26.06 0.30 -10.06
N HIS A 422 25.66 -0.13 -11.25
CA HIS A 422 24.25 -0.09 -11.68
C HIS A 422 23.41 -1.04 -10.85
N ILE A 423 22.18 -0.64 -10.52
CA ILE A 423 21.29 -1.39 -9.65
C ILE A 423 19.98 -1.72 -10.37
N LEU A 424 19.62 -2.98 -10.35
CA LEU A 424 18.34 -3.49 -10.78
C LEU A 424 17.62 -4.15 -9.61
N VAL A 425 16.54 -3.53 -9.16
CA VAL A 425 15.70 -4.06 -8.10
C VAL A 425 14.53 -4.79 -8.73
N MET A 426 14.20 -5.99 -8.26
CA MET A 426 13.07 -6.76 -8.77
C MET A 426 12.01 -6.95 -7.70
N THR A 427 10.75 -6.94 -8.10
CA THR A 427 9.63 -7.31 -7.24
C THR A 427 8.59 -8.15 -8.00
N ALA A 428 8.06 -9.18 -7.34
CA ALA A 428 6.95 -9.97 -7.84
C ALA A 428 5.59 -9.44 -7.35
N THR A 429 5.57 -8.45 -6.45
CA THR A 429 4.35 -7.73 -6.10
C THR A 429 4.12 -6.63 -7.12
N PRO A 430 3.10 -6.75 -7.98
CA PRO A 430 2.73 -5.63 -8.84
C PRO A 430 2.29 -4.45 -7.96
N ILE A 431 2.86 -3.29 -8.23
CA ILE A 431 2.47 -2.01 -7.62
C ILE A 431 2.05 -1.13 -8.79
N PRO A 432 0.92 -0.43 -8.74
CA PRO A 432 0.56 0.50 -9.80
C PRO A 432 1.73 1.42 -10.15
N ARG A 433 2.00 1.58 -11.45
CA ARG A 433 3.21 2.26 -11.95
C ARG A 433 3.37 3.66 -11.37
N THR A 434 2.28 4.42 -11.30
CA THR A 434 2.24 5.77 -10.73
C THR A 434 2.60 5.79 -9.24
N LEU A 435 2.08 4.83 -8.48
CA LEU A 435 2.38 4.69 -7.05
C LEU A 435 3.84 4.24 -6.85
N ALA A 436 4.35 3.33 -7.68
CA ALA A 436 5.74 2.90 -7.62
C ALA A 436 6.71 4.05 -7.88
N MET A 437 6.42 4.92 -8.86
CA MET A 437 7.21 6.12 -9.16
C MET A 437 7.19 7.15 -8.03
N THR A 438 6.21 7.12 -7.15
CA THR A 438 6.10 8.01 -5.98
C THR A 438 6.76 7.41 -4.75
N LEU A 439 6.48 6.13 -4.47
CA LEU A 439 7.05 5.43 -3.30
C LEU A 439 8.54 5.18 -3.42
N TYR A 440 9.01 4.98 -4.64
CA TYR A 440 10.42 4.69 -4.97
C TYR A 440 11.00 5.79 -5.87
N GLY A 441 10.71 7.04 -5.58
CA GLY A 441 10.90 8.21 -6.44
C GLY A 441 12.26 8.42 -7.06
N ASP A 442 13.28 7.71 -6.56
CA ASP A 442 14.63 7.68 -7.11
C ASP A 442 14.88 6.48 -8.06
N LEU A 443 13.91 5.56 -8.21
CA LEU A 443 13.99 4.43 -9.13
C LEU A 443 13.27 4.72 -10.45
N ASP A 444 13.91 4.43 -11.56
CA ASP A 444 13.23 4.30 -12.84
C ASP A 444 12.42 2.99 -12.86
N VAL A 445 11.20 3.03 -13.36
CA VAL A 445 10.31 1.85 -13.31
C VAL A 445 10.16 1.23 -14.68
N SER A 446 10.46 -0.08 -14.76
CA SER A 446 10.17 -0.94 -15.90
C SER A 446 9.15 -1.99 -15.53
N VAL A 447 8.21 -2.28 -16.42
CA VAL A 447 7.13 -3.23 -16.20
C VAL A 447 7.16 -4.33 -17.25
N ILE A 448 7.13 -5.60 -16.82
CA ILE A 448 6.86 -6.75 -17.68
C ILE A 448 5.37 -7.09 -17.52
N ASP A 449 4.58 -6.61 -18.46
CA ASP A 449 3.13 -6.74 -18.55
C ASP A 449 2.67 -7.89 -19.44
N GLU A 450 3.61 -8.74 -19.88
CA GLU A 450 3.35 -9.93 -20.70
C GLU A 450 3.86 -11.18 -19.98
N LEU A 451 3.10 -12.26 -20.09
CA LEU A 451 3.54 -13.59 -19.65
C LEU A 451 4.24 -14.34 -20.80
N PRO A 452 5.24 -15.19 -20.50
CA PRO A 452 5.87 -16.06 -21.52
C PRO A 452 4.84 -16.93 -22.23
N PRO A 453 5.05 -17.22 -23.52
CA PRO A 453 4.15 -18.07 -24.31
C PRO A 453 4.05 -19.48 -23.72
N GLY A 454 2.87 -20.09 -23.83
CA GLY A 454 2.58 -21.47 -23.35
C GLY A 454 2.09 -21.55 -21.90
N ARG A 455 2.02 -20.46 -21.16
CA ARG A 455 1.45 -20.45 -19.81
C ARG A 455 -0.07 -20.39 -19.89
N GLN A 456 -0.74 -21.33 -19.20
CA GLN A 456 -2.20 -21.33 -19.12
C GLN A 456 -2.69 -20.44 -17.95
N PRO A 457 -3.82 -19.71 -18.12
CA PRO A 457 -4.44 -18.97 -17.02
C PRO A 457 -4.85 -19.91 -15.89
N ILE A 458 -4.55 -19.52 -14.64
CA ILE A 458 -4.94 -20.30 -13.47
C ILE A 458 -6.44 -20.11 -13.22
N ARG A 459 -7.19 -21.22 -13.13
CA ARG A 459 -8.61 -21.17 -12.76
C ARG A 459 -8.76 -20.93 -11.27
N THR A 460 -9.23 -19.76 -10.90
CA THR A 460 -9.49 -19.41 -9.49
C THR A 460 -10.97 -19.54 -9.18
N VAL A 461 -11.30 -20.26 -8.11
CA VAL A 461 -12.67 -20.45 -7.63
C VAL A 461 -12.74 -20.23 -6.13
N HIS A 462 -13.89 -19.71 -5.66
CA HIS A 462 -14.17 -19.50 -4.26
C HIS A 462 -15.25 -20.49 -3.80
N TYR A 463 -14.99 -21.18 -2.68
CA TYR A 463 -15.91 -22.10 -2.04
C TYR A 463 -16.01 -21.78 -0.53
N THR A 464 -17.17 -22.09 0.04
CA THR A 464 -17.36 -22.13 1.49
C THR A 464 -17.08 -23.53 2.04
N ASP A 465 -16.95 -23.64 3.36
CA ASP A 465 -16.72 -24.92 4.04
C ASP A 465 -17.75 -26.01 3.69
N ALA A 466 -18.96 -25.65 3.30
CA ALA A 466 -19.98 -26.57 2.82
C ALA A 466 -19.54 -27.41 1.60
N ALA A 467 -18.59 -26.90 0.80
CA ALA A 467 -18.07 -27.59 -0.38
C ALA A 467 -16.82 -28.46 -0.13
N ARG A 468 -16.41 -28.66 1.13
CA ARG A 468 -15.16 -29.36 1.51
C ARG A 468 -15.05 -30.77 0.96
N LEU A 469 -16.12 -31.56 0.99
CA LEU A 469 -16.14 -32.91 0.42
C LEU A 469 -15.91 -32.89 -1.09
N ARG A 470 -16.46 -31.91 -1.78
CA ARG A 470 -16.25 -31.73 -3.23
C ARG A 470 -14.80 -31.35 -3.52
N LEU A 471 -14.19 -30.49 -2.70
CA LEU A 471 -12.77 -30.15 -2.78
C LEU A 471 -11.88 -31.39 -2.64
N PHE A 472 -12.11 -32.21 -1.61
CA PHE A 472 -11.32 -33.42 -1.42
C PHE A 472 -11.48 -34.43 -2.55
N GLY A 473 -12.68 -34.57 -3.10
CA GLY A 473 -12.93 -35.36 -4.31
C GLY A 473 -12.11 -34.88 -5.51
N PHE A 474 -12.04 -33.55 -5.71
CA PHE A 474 -11.24 -32.93 -6.76
C PHE A 474 -9.73 -33.14 -6.54
N MET A 475 -9.24 -32.94 -5.31
CA MET A 475 -7.83 -33.18 -4.98
C MET A 475 -7.42 -34.64 -5.29
N ARG A 476 -8.24 -35.63 -4.92
CA ARG A 476 -7.98 -37.07 -5.25
C ARG A 476 -7.91 -37.30 -6.75
N GLN A 477 -8.76 -36.63 -7.53
CA GLN A 477 -8.74 -36.74 -8.99
C GLN A 477 -7.45 -36.20 -9.60
N GLU A 478 -6.97 -35.05 -9.11
CA GLU A 478 -5.74 -34.43 -9.59
C GLU A 478 -4.51 -35.26 -9.17
N ILE A 479 -4.48 -35.76 -7.93
CA ILE A 479 -3.37 -36.64 -7.45
C ILE A 479 -3.32 -37.92 -8.24
N LYS A 480 -4.47 -38.55 -8.59
CA LYS A 480 -4.51 -39.74 -9.49
C LYS A 480 -3.95 -39.47 -10.86
N LYS A 481 -3.94 -38.22 -11.34
CA LYS A 481 -3.28 -37.81 -12.59
C LYS A 481 -1.77 -37.60 -12.41
N GLY A 482 -1.22 -37.87 -11.21
CA GLY A 482 0.17 -37.61 -10.86
C GLY A 482 0.48 -36.15 -10.51
N ARG A 483 -0.53 -35.33 -10.20
CA ARG A 483 -0.38 -33.92 -9.84
C ARG A 483 -0.20 -33.76 -8.33
N GLN A 484 0.41 -32.66 -7.94
CA GLN A 484 0.65 -32.32 -6.54
C GLN A 484 -0.20 -31.12 -6.09
N VAL A 485 -0.50 -31.08 -4.78
CA VAL A 485 -1.42 -30.13 -4.18
C VAL A 485 -0.73 -29.35 -3.06
N TYR A 486 -0.84 -28.02 -3.09
CA TYR A 486 -0.54 -27.16 -1.94
C TYR A 486 -1.82 -26.89 -1.15
N VAL A 487 -1.76 -26.97 0.19
CA VAL A 487 -2.81 -26.51 1.11
C VAL A 487 -2.19 -25.51 2.08
N VAL A 488 -2.66 -24.25 2.01
CA VAL A 488 -2.04 -23.13 2.73
C VAL A 488 -2.99 -22.57 3.77
N TYR A 489 -2.52 -22.45 5.02
CA TYR A 489 -3.22 -21.87 6.16
C TYR A 489 -2.68 -20.46 6.47
N PRO A 490 -3.52 -19.51 6.92
CA PRO A 490 -3.07 -18.16 7.29
C PRO A 490 -2.25 -18.18 8.58
N LEU A 491 -1.33 -17.21 8.74
CA LEU A 491 -0.69 -16.87 10.00
C LEU A 491 -1.47 -15.72 10.66
N ILE A 492 -1.86 -15.87 11.93
CA ILE A 492 -2.54 -14.83 12.71
C ILE A 492 -1.50 -14.07 13.52
N LYS A 493 -1.30 -12.78 13.23
CA LYS A 493 -0.25 -11.96 13.89
C LYS A 493 -0.42 -11.82 15.42
N GLU A 494 -1.61 -12.07 15.97
CA GLU A 494 -1.93 -11.82 17.38
C GLU A 494 -1.72 -13.02 18.30
N SER A 495 -1.52 -14.24 17.78
CA SER A 495 -1.37 -15.45 18.57
C SER A 495 -0.59 -16.55 17.84
N GLU A 496 0.73 -16.51 17.94
CA GLU A 496 1.61 -17.55 17.36
C GLU A 496 1.28 -18.98 17.82
N SER A 497 0.64 -19.14 18.99
CA SER A 497 0.23 -20.44 19.52
C SER A 497 -1.05 -20.97 18.86
N MET A 498 -2.00 -20.09 18.48
CA MET A 498 -3.21 -20.48 17.77
C MET A 498 -2.93 -20.85 16.31
N ASP A 499 -2.05 -20.10 15.64
CA ASP A 499 -1.66 -20.39 14.25
C ASP A 499 -1.04 -21.78 14.07
N TYR A 500 -0.20 -22.15 15.02
CA TYR A 500 0.41 -23.47 15.02
C TYR A 500 -0.61 -24.58 15.25
N LYS A 501 -1.59 -24.34 16.11
CA LYS A 501 -2.69 -25.26 16.36
C LYS A 501 -3.58 -25.42 15.14
N ASP A 502 -3.99 -24.33 14.50
CA ASP A 502 -4.81 -24.34 13.28
C ASP A 502 -4.13 -25.10 12.14
N LEU A 503 -2.81 -24.91 11.96
CA LEU A 503 -2.03 -25.65 10.97
C LEU A 503 -1.94 -27.14 11.31
N THR A 504 -1.71 -27.50 12.58
CA THR A 504 -1.59 -28.89 13.03
C THR A 504 -2.93 -29.61 12.90
N ASP A 505 -4.01 -28.98 13.35
CA ASP A 505 -5.37 -29.50 13.21
C ASP A 505 -5.73 -29.68 11.71
N GLY A 506 -5.31 -28.74 10.87
CA GLY A 506 -5.46 -28.82 9.41
C GLY A 506 -4.66 -29.96 8.79
N TYR A 507 -3.40 -30.14 9.20
CA TYR A 507 -2.55 -31.24 8.76
C TYR A 507 -3.13 -32.61 9.20
N GLU A 508 -3.59 -32.73 10.42
CA GLU A 508 -4.24 -33.95 10.92
C GLU A 508 -5.53 -34.26 10.16
N SER A 509 -6.33 -33.23 9.84
CA SER A 509 -7.53 -33.37 9.04
C SER A 509 -7.22 -33.88 7.63
N ILE A 510 -6.26 -33.26 6.94
CA ILE A 510 -5.82 -33.70 5.59
C ILE A 510 -5.26 -35.11 5.65
N SER A 511 -4.39 -35.44 6.62
CA SER A 511 -3.80 -36.78 6.76
C SER A 511 -4.84 -37.87 7.06
N ARG A 512 -5.95 -37.53 7.71
CA ARG A 512 -7.07 -38.46 7.93
C ARG A 512 -7.84 -38.74 6.66
N ASP A 513 -8.09 -37.70 5.85
CA ASP A 513 -8.84 -37.82 4.59
C ASP A 513 -7.97 -38.34 3.44
N PHE A 514 -6.65 -38.21 3.54
CA PHE A 514 -5.64 -38.70 2.59
C PHE A 514 -4.62 -39.59 3.31
N PRO A 515 -5.03 -40.84 3.70
CA PRO A 515 -4.21 -41.69 4.54
C PRO A 515 -3.06 -42.36 3.77
N LEU A 516 -1.97 -42.64 4.49
CA LEU A 516 -0.90 -43.54 4.03
C LEU A 516 -1.43 -44.95 3.86
N PRO A 517 -0.88 -45.75 2.95
CA PRO A 517 0.19 -45.43 1.99
C PRO A 517 -0.30 -44.83 0.68
N GLU A 518 -1.62 -44.62 0.51
CA GLU A 518 -2.20 -44.19 -0.76
C GLU A 518 -1.80 -42.73 -1.11
N TYR A 519 -1.67 -41.89 -0.07
CA TYR A 519 -1.29 -40.47 -0.22
C TYR A 519 -0.19 -40.13 0.77
N VAL A 520 0.80 -39.38 0.28
CA VAL A 520 1.89 -38.87 1.13
C VAL A 520 1.72 -37.37 1.36
N THR A 521 1.50 -36.99 2.61
CA THR A 521 1.34 -35.59 3.02
C THR A 521 2.57 -35.13 3.80
N THR A 522 3.14 -33.98 3.43
CA THR A 522 4.23 -33.33 4.14
C THR A 522 3.81 -31.96 4.67
N ILE A 523 4.52 -31.44 5.67
CA ILE A 523 4.23 -30.16 6.33
C ILE A 523 5.43 -29.21 6.21
N CYS A 524 5.16 -27.91 6.02
CA CYS A 524 6.20 -26.89 5.98
C CYS A 524 5.73 -25.58 6.64
N HIS A 525 6.41 -25.13 7.70
CA HIS A 525 6.07 -23.89 8.41
C HIS A 525 7.29 -23.17 8.99
N GLY A 526 7.09 -21.90 9.43
CA GLY A 526 8.14 -21.00 9.87
C GLY A 526 9.00 -21.52 11.02
N LYS A 527 8.42 -22.28 11.97
CA LYS A 527 9.08 -22.76 13.20
C LYS A 527 9.88 -24.05 13.02
N MET A 528 9.81 -24.71 11.86
CA MET A 528 10.62 -25.90 11.59
C MET A 528 12.11 -25.58 11.53
N LYS A 529 12.94 -26.53 11.94
CA LYS A 529 14.39 -26.43 11.74
C LYS A 529 14.72 -26.36 10.25
N PRO A 530 15.77 -25.65 9.84
CA PRO A 530 16.14 -25.53 8.42
C PRO A 530 16.26 -26.88 7.70
N GLN A 531 16.83 -27.88 8.35
CA GLN A 531 16.99 -29.24 7.82
C GLN A 531 15.65 -29.93 7.54
N ASP A 532 14.69 -29.82 8.48
CA ASP A 532 13.36 -30.42 8.34
C ASP A 532 12.56 -29.73 7.20
N LYS A 533 12.71 -28.41 7.05
CA LYS A 533 12.13 -27.67 5.91
C LYS A 533 12.72 -28.13 4.58
N GLU A 534 14.04 -28.27 4.51
CA GLU A 534 14.72 -28.74 3.31
C GLU A 534 14.23 -30.13 2.93
N GLU A 535 14.09 -31.04 3.90
CA GLU A 535 13.62 -32.39 3.65
C GLU A 535 12.16 -32.43 3.18
N SER A 536 11.25 -31.70 3.84
CA SER A 536 9.86 -31.60 3.41
C SER A 536 9.74 -31.04 1.98
N MET A 537 10.52 -30.00 1.68
CA MET A 537 10.57 -29.42 0.34
C MET A 537 11.19 -30.37 -0.71
N ARG A 538 12.21 -31.15 -0.32
CA ARG A 538 12.82 -32.17 -1.18
C ARG A 538 11.80 -33.23 -1.58
N GLN A 539 11.09 -33.80 -0.57
CA GLN A 539 10.07 -34.84 -0.78
C GLN A 539 8.96 -34.34 -1.71
N PHE A 540 8.51 -33.09 -1.52
CA PHE A 540 7.49 -32.55 -2.40
C PHE A 540 8.02 -32.23 -3.80
N LYS A 541 9.23 -31.71 -3.94
CA LYS A 541 9.84 -31.41 -5.22
C LYS A 541 10.18 -32.66 -6.03
N SER A 542 10.58 -33.75 -5.39
CA SER A 542 10.87 -35.05 -6.03
C SER A 542 9.62 -35.82 -6.42
N GLY A 543 8.42 -35.39 -5.98
CA GLY A 543 7.17 -36.10 -6.19
C GLY A 543 6.96 -37.29 -5.22
N GLU A 544 7.79 -37.41 -4.16
CA GLU A 544 7.59 -38.38 -3.09
C GLU A 544 6.38 -38.04 -2.23
N ALA A 545 6.04 -36.75 -2.11
CA ALA A 545 4.85 -36.28 -1.41
C ALA A 545 3.82 -35.70 -2.40
N ASP A 546 2.56 -36.08 -2.24
CA ASP A 546 1.43 -35.64 -3.07
C ASP A 546 0.85 -34.30 -2.61
N ILE A 547 0.83 -34.09 -1.29
CA ILE A 547 0.23 -32.93 -0.65
C ILE A 547 1.25 -32.25 0.23
N MET A 548 1.37 -30.92 0.11
CA MET A 548 2.12 -30.09 1.05
C MET A 548 1.18 -29.17 1.81
N VAL A 549 1.10 -29.38 3.12
CA VAL A 549 0.37 -28.48 4.04
C VAL A 549 1.34 -27.44 4.59
N ALA A 550 1.03 -26.16 4.47
CA ALA A 550 1.96 -25.13 4.87
C ALA A 550 1.29 -23.86 5.37
N THR A 551 2.07 -22.99 6.01
CA THR A 551 1.69 -21.60 6.24
C THR A 551 2.14 -20.71 5.08
N SER A 552 1.89 -19.40 5.17
CA SER A 552 2.31 -18.40 4.18
C SER A 552 3.82 -18.37 3.87
N VAL A 553 4.64 -19.15 4.60
CA VAL A 553 6.10 -19.31 4.32
C VAL A 553 6.39 -19.80 2.90
N ILE A 554 5.43 -20.48 2.24
CA ILE A 554 5.54 -20.88 0.81
C ILE A 554 5.54 -19.68 -0.14
N GLU A 555 5.20 -18.48 0.31
CA GLU A 555 5.30 -17.26 -0.51
C GLU A 555 6.70 -17.11 -1.14
N VAL A 556 7.71 -17.78 -0.60
CA VAL A 556 9.10 -17.61 -0.99
C VAL A 556 9.63 -18.81 -1.79
N GLY A 557 9.54 -18.70 -3.12
CA GLY A 557 10.61 -19.09 -4.00
C GLY A 557 10.76 -20.56 -4.45
N VAL A 558 9.97 -21.53 -4.03
CA VAL A 558 10.16 -22.90 -4.52
C VAL A 558 9.31 -23.16 -5.76
N ASP A 559 10.00 -23.60 -6.82
CA ASP A 559 9.39 -23.96 -8.09
C ASP A 559 9.14 -25.48 -8.14
N VAL A 560 7.86 -25.86 -8.16
CA VAL A 560 7.42 -27.25 -8.34
C VAL A 560 6.45 -27.30 -9.54
N PRO A 561 6.95 -27.54 -10.74
CA PRO A 561 6.13 -27.50 -11.96
C PRO A 561 4.94 -28.46 -11.96
N ASN A 562 5.05 -29.58 -11.23
CA ASN A 562 4.00 -30.59 -11.10
C ASN A 562 2.89 -30.24 -10.10
N ALA A 563 3.09 -29.20 -9.25
CA ALA A 563 2.06 -28.71 -8.36
C ALA A 563 1.06 -27.85 -9.14
N THR A 564 -0.11 -28.39 -9.43
CA THR A 564 -1.14 -27.75 -10.23
C THR A 564 -2.35 -27.28 -9.44
N VAL A 565 -2.46 -27.65 -8.17
CA VAL A 565 -3.58 -27.27 -7.30
C VAL A 565 -3.06 -26.49 -6.08
N MET A 566 -3.61 -25.29 -5.87
CA MET A 566 -3.39 -24.46 -4.70
C MET A 566 -4.71 -24.32 -3.95
N VAL A 567 -4.79 -24.81 -2.73
CA VAL A 567 -5.91 -24.61 -1.81
C VAL A 567 -5.47 -23.60 -0.75
N ILE A 568 -6.24 -22.52 -0.58
CA ILE A 568 -5.98 -21.50 0.43
C ILE A 568 -7.13 -21.52 1.43
N GLU A 569 -6.85 -21.98 2.64
CA GLU A 569 -7.79 -22.05 3.75
C GLU A 569 -7.97 -20.69 4.42
N SER A 570 -9.19 -20.39 4.86
CA SER A 570 -9.55 -19.08 5.45
C SER A 570 -9.05 -17.91 4.60
N ALA A 571 -9.33 -17.97 3.30
CA ALA A 571 -8.79 -17.04 2.30
C ALA A 571 -9.20 -15.57 2.58
N GLU A 572 -10.29 -15.32 3.30
CA GLU A 572 -10.74 -14.00 3.74
C GLU A 572 -9.76 -13.29 4.67
N ARG A 573 -8.83 -14.03 5.29
CA ARG A 573 -7.81 -13.49 6.20
C ARG A 573 -6.54 -13.01 5.48
N PHE A 574 -6.39 -13.32 4.21
CA PHE A 574 -5.26 -12.88 3.39
C PHE A 574 -5.52 -11.56 2.68
N GLY A 575 -4.48 -10.76 2.50
CA GLY A 575 -4.52 -9.63 1.57
C GLY A 575 -4.49 -10.09 0.11
N LEU A 576 -5.01 -9.25 -0.82
CA LEU A 576 -5.03 -9.59 -2.26
C LEU A 576 -3.65 -9.89 -2.82
N SER A 577 -2.64 -9.11 -2.44
CA SER A 577 -1.25 -9.34 -2.88
C SER A 577 -0.71 -10.70 -2.43
N GLN A 578 -1.05 -11.14 -1.21
CA GLN A 578 -0.65 -12.45 -0.68
C GLN A 578 -1.36 -13.58 -1.42
N LEU A 579 -2.68 -13.47 -1.62
CA LEU A 579 -3.46 -14.45 -2.41
C LEU A 579 -2.89 -14.59 -3.83
N HIS A 580 -2.54 -13.46 -4.45
CA HIS A 580 -1.95 -13.46 -5.78
C HIS A 580 -0.56 -14.14 -5.83
N GLN A 581 0.30 -13.87 -4.86
CA GLN A 581 1.61 -14.54 -4.74
C GLN A 581 1.47 -16.04 -4.53
N LEU A 582 0.53 -16.49 -3.66
CA LEU A 582 0.24 -17.89 -3.44
C LEU A 582 -0.31 -18.56 -4.70
N ARG A 583 -1.27 -17.91 -5.39
CA ARG A 583 -1.77 -18.39 -6.69
C ARG A 583 -0.64 -18.58 -7.70
N GLY A 584 0.31 -17.66 -7.74
CA GLY A 584 1.46 -17.73 -8.65
C GLY A 584 2.44 -18.88 -8.38
N ARG A 585 2.28 -19.65 -7.30
CA ARG A 585 3.09 -20.85 -7.01
C ARG A 585 2.69 -22.06 -7.83
N VAL A 586 1.50 -22.06 -8.40
CA VAL A 586 1.04 -23.04 -9.38
C VAL A 586 1.00 -22.44 -10.78
N GLY A 587 0.74 -23.24 -11.81
CA GLY A 587 0.70 -22.77 -13.19
C GLY A 587 2.07 -22.50 -13.81
N ARG A 588 3.11 -23.22 -13.37
CA ARG A 588 4.46 -23.12 -13.92
C ARG A 588 4.77 -24.23 -14.93
N GLY A 589 3.93 -25.25 -15.00
CA GLY A 589 3.93 -26.28 -16.02
C GLY A 589 3.04 -25.93 -17.22
N GLY A 590 3.00 -26.83 -18.25
CA GLY A 590 2.10 -26.70 -19.40
C GLY A 590 0.65 -27.10 -19.12
N GLU A 591 0.35 -27.59 -17.91
CA GLU A 591 -0.95 -28.14 -17.54
C GLU A 591 -1.86 -27.12 -16.89
N GLN A 592 -3.17 -27.32 -17.01
CA GLN A 592 -4.15 -26.47 -16.35
C GLN A 592 -3.97 -26.51 -14.84
N SER A 593 -3.85 -25.34 -14.23
CA SER A 593 -3.72 -25.19 -12.77
C SER A 593 -4.93 -24.50 -12.15
N TYR A 594 -5.14 -24.79 -10.89
CA TYR A 594 -6.32 -24.36 -10.12
C TYR A 594 -5.90 -23.69 -8.81
N CYS A 595 -6.58 -22.59 -8.46
CA CYS A 595 -6.48 -21.95 -7.15
C CYS A 595 -7.86 -21.95 -6.51
N ILE A 596 -7.99 -22.61 -5.36
CA ILE A 596 -9.24 -22.79 -4.65
C ILE A 596 -9.17 -22.01 -3.36
N LEU A 597 -10.02 -20.97 -3.24
CA LEU A 597 -10.12 -20.13 -2.08
C LEU A 597 -11.23 -20.67 -1.18
N MET A 598 -10.88 -21.09 0.04
CA MET A 598 -11.84 -21.58 1.03
C MET A 598 -12.13 -20.49 2.04
N SER A 599 -13.40 -20.32 2.44
CA SER A 599 -13.80 -19.34 3.45
C SER A 599 -14.94 -19.86 4.32
N GLY A 600 -15.14 -19.22 5.48
CA GLY A 600 -16.33 -19.40 6.27
C GLY A 600 -17.59 -18.87 5.55
N GLU A 601 -18.79 -19.21 6.08
CA GLU A 601 -20.06 -18.79 5.49
C GLU A 601 -20.34 -17.29 5.60
N LYS A 602 -19.86 -16.65 6.68
CA LYS A 602 -20.09 -15.23 6.96
C LYS A 602 -18.86 -14.41 6.55
N LEU A 603 -18.98 -13.70 5.44
CA LEU A 603 -17.97 -12.80 4.94
C LEU A 603 -18.40 -11.34 5.13
N SER A 604 -17.45 -10.47 5.50
CA SER A 604 -17.63 -9.03 5.37
C SER A 604 -17.76 -8.63 3.89
N ARG A 605 -18.37 -7.47 3.62
CA ARG A 605 -18.50 -6.93 2.26
C ARG A 605 -17.14 -6.79 1.59
N GLU A 606 -16.15 -6.33 2.33
CA GLU A 606 -14.78 -6.14 1.85
C GLU A 606 -14.07 -7.47 1.56
N SER A 607 -14.18 -8.47 2.47
CA SER A 607 -13.59 -9.79 2.24
C SER A 607 -14.21 -10.47 1.02
N ARG A 608 -15.52 -10.36 0.83
CA ARG A 608 -16.21 -10.87 -0.36
C ARG A 608 -15.67 -10.20 -1.63
N ALA A 609 -15.58 -8.87 -1.66
CA ALA A 609 -15.05 -8.13 -2.81
C ALA A 609 -13.61 -8.54 -3.16
N ARG A 610 -12.75 -8.82 -2.15
CA ARG A 610 -11.38 -9.33 -2.38
C ARG A 610 -11.37 -10.71 -3.02
N LEU A 611 -12.17 -11.65 -2.53
CA LEU A 611 -12.24 -13.00 -3.07
C LEU A 611 -12.84 -13.02 -4.48
N ASP A 612 -13.87 -12.21 -4.73
CA ASP A 612 -14.47 -12.03 -6.06
C ASP A 612 -13.44 -11.46 -7.06
N ALA A 613 -12.65 -10.46 -6.65
CA ALA A 613 -11.58 -9.90 -7.47
C ALA A 613 -10.55 -10.98 -7.89
N MET A 614 -10.14 -11.84 -6.96
CA MET A 614 -9.24 -12.95 -7.25
C MET A 614 -9.80 -13.95 -8.26
N CYS A 615 -11.13 -14.14 -8.27
CA CYS A 615 -11.80 -15.04 -9.23
C CYS A 615 -11.97 -14.41 -10.61
N GLN A 616 -12.09 -13.07 -10.69
CA GLN A 616 -12.38 -12.33 -11.93
C GLN A 616 -11.13 -12.12 -12.81
N THR A 617 -9.95 -11.92 -12.21
CA THR A 617 -8.74 -11.60 -12.96
C THR A 617 -7.52 -12.39 -12.52
N ASN A 618 -6.65 -12.71 -13.49
CA ASN A 618 -5.32 -13.25 -13.25
C ASN A 618 -4.23 -12.16 -13.27
N ASP A 619 -4.57 -10.94 -13.66
CA ASP A 619 -3.64 -9.83 -13.78
C ASP A 619 -3.31 -9.26 -12.39
N GLY A 620 -2.05 -9.38 -11.98
CA GLY A 620 -1.58 -8.90 -10.70
C GLY A 620 -1.62 -7.37 -10.55
N PHE A 621 -1.50 -6.60 -11.64
CA PHE A 621 -1.60 -5.14 -11.59
C PHE A 621 -3.04 -4.70 -11.33
N GLN A 622 -4.03 -5.33 -11.98
CA GLN A 622 -5.44 -5.08 -11.71
C GLN A 622 -5.80 -5.43 -10.27
N LEU A 623 -5.29 -6.56 -9.75
CA LEU A 623 -5.48 -6.94 -8.35
C LEU A 623 -4.87 -5.93 -7.37
N ALA A 624 -3.68 -5.42 -7.68
CA ALA A 624 -3.04 -4.39 -6.86
C ALA A 624 -3.84 -3.09 -6.85
N GLU A 625 -4.41 -2.66 -7.97
CA GLU A 625 -5.30 -1.50 -8.05
C GLU A 625 -6.60 -1.72 -7.25
N MET A 626 -7.17 -2.93 -7.31
CA MET A 626 -8.36 -3.28 -6.52
C MET A 626 -8.05 -3.32 -5.02
N ASP A 627 -6.90 -3.90 -4.61
CA ASP A 627 -6.46 -3.94 -3.20
C ASP A 627 -6.35 -2.52 -2.62
N LEU A 628 -5.76 -1.60 -3.39
CA LEU A 628 -5.64 -0.21 -3.01
C LEU A 628 -7.00 0.50 -2.88
N LYS A 629 -7.94 0.25 -3.80
CA LYS A 629 -9.30 0.81 -3.73
C LYS A 629 -10.09 0.28 -2.53
N LEU A 630 -9.91 -0.98 -2.16
CA LEU A 630 -10.62 -1.61 -1.05
C LEU A 630 -10.09 -1.18 0.32
N ARG A 631 -8.78 -0.94 0.45
CA ARG A 631 -8.16 -0.50 1.73
C ARG A 631 -8.52 0.92 2.13
N GLY A 632 -8.91 1.78 1.19
CA GLY A 632 -9.25 3.18 1.47
C GLY A 632 -8.05 4.05 1.90
N ALA A 633 -8.33 5.31 2.26
CA ALA A 633 -7.30 6.29 2.62
C ALA A 633 -6.63 6.06 3.99
N GLY A 634 -7.26 5.27 4.89
CA GLY A 634 -6.82 5.12 6.28
C GLY A 634 -5.63 4.17 6.49
N ASP A 635 -5.41 3.21 5.60
CA ASP A 635 -4.43 2.14 5.81
C ASP A 635 -3.08 2.34 5.10
N ILE A 636 -2.90 3.43 4.37
CA ILE A 636 -1.60 3.72 3.69
C ILE A 636 -0.50 3.98 4.72
N ASN A 637 -0.83 4.49 5.90
CA ASN A 637 0.11 4.64 7.02
C ASN A 637 0.60 3.30 7.60
N GLY A 638 -0.08 2.18 7.34
CA GLY A 638 0.35 0.82 7.71
C GLY A 638 1.40 0.21 6.78
N THR A 639 1.64 0.76 5.59
CA THR A 639 2.70 0.33 4.66
C THR A 639 4.05 0.99 4.98
N GLN A 640 4.51 0.88 6.23
CA GLN A 640 5.91 1.19 6.61
C GLN A 640 6.96 0.34 5.85
N GLN A 641 6.53 -0.48 4.89
CA GLN A 641 7.42 -1.33 4.09
C GLN A 641 8.30 -0.58 3.09
N SER A 642 7.95 0.67 2.75
CA SER A 642 8.73 1.48 1.80
C SER A 642 9.65 2.52 2.44
N GLY A 643 9.66 2.64 3.76
CA GLY A 643 10.55 3.59 4.47
C GLY A 643 10.16 5.07 4.34
N MET A 644 9.14 5.42 3.56
CA MET A 644 8.64 6.78 3.41
C MET A 644 7.22 6.88 3.95
N ALA A 645 7.05 7.47 5.13
CA ALA A 645 5.76 7.95 5.59
C ALA A 645 5.53 9.35 4.97
N PHE A 646 4.78 9.43 3.88
CA PHE A 646 4.28 10.73 3.42
C PHE A 646 3.18 11.17 4.38
N ASP A 647 3.36 12.33 5.01
CA ASP A 647 2.31 12.95 5.84
C ASP A 647 1.29 13.65 4.92
N LEU A 648 0.53 12.83 4.19
CA LEU A 648 -0.53 13.29 3.31
C LEU A 648 -1.81 13.55 4.09
N LYS A 649 -2.36 14.74 3.99
CA LYS A 649 -3.57 15.16 4.71
C LYS A 649 -4.84 15.00 3.88
N ILE A 650 -4.74 15.15 2.55
CA ILE A 650 -5.89 15.12 1.65
C ILE A 650 -5.65 14.30 0.40
N ALA A 651 -4.43 14.30 -0.15
CA ALA A 651 -4.12 13.53 -1.33
C ALA A 651 -4.00 12.04 -1.02
N ASN A 652 -4.51 11.22 -1.93
CA ASN A 652 -4.34 9.78 -1.90
C ASN A 652 -3.65 9.34 -3.21
N PRO A 653 -2.35 8.97 -3.17
CA PRO A 653 -1.61 8.61 -4.38
C PRO A 653 -2.25 7.47 -5.19
N THR A 654 -3.10 6.68 -4.56
CA THR A 654 -3.82 5.58 -5.18
C THR A 654 -5.05 6.03 -5.96
N LEU A 655 -5.83 6.95 -5.37
CA LEU A 655 -7.06 7.45 -5.95
C LEU A 655 -6.79 8.64 -6.90
N ASP A 656 -5.73 9.40 -6.64
CA ASP A 656 -5.38 10.64 -7.34
C ASP A 656 -4.25 10.42 -8.37
N GLN A 657 -4.24 9.28 -9.08
CA GLN A 657 -3.18 8.88 -10.01
C GLN A 657 -2.97 9.88 -11.17
N GLU A 658 -4.04 10.43 -11.71
CA GLU A 658 -3.97 11.44 -12.76
C GLU A 658 -3.29 12.72 -12.25
N LEU A 659 -3.69 13.16 -11.06
CA LEU A 659 -3.12 14.33 -10.42
C LEU A 659 -1.64 14.13 -10.07
N LEU A 660 -1.29 12.92 -9.66
CA LEU A 660 0.09 12.53 -9.37
C LEU A 660 0.98 12.56 -10.62
N ALA A 661 0.45 12.11 -11.77
CA ALA A 661 1.15 12.22 -13.05
C ALA A 661 1.34 13.68 -13.46
N LEU A 662 0.30 14.50 -13.37
CA LEU A 662 0.34 15.93 -13.67
C LEU A 662 1.37 16.67 -12.81
N THR A 663 1.38 16.43 -11.50
CA THR A 663 2.32 17.10 -10.58
C THR A 663 3.76 16.66 -10.80
N ARG A 664 3.99 15.41 -11.21
CA ARG A 664 5.32 14.93 -11.58
C ARG A 664 5.83 15.66 -12.84
N ASP A 665 5.01 15.75 -13.88
CA ASP A 665 5.41 16.39 -15.13
C ASP A 665 5.66 17.90 -14.91
N ALA A 666 4.83 18.54 -14.09
CA ALA A 666 5.03 19.91 -13.65
C ALA A 666 6.36 20.08 -12.87
N ALA A 667 6.66 19.17 -11.94
CA ALA A 667 7.90 19.22 -11.16
C ALA A 667 9.16 19.05 -12.06
N ILE A 668 9.10 18.14 -13.05
CA ILE A 668 10.18 17.96 -14.03
C ILE A 668 10.38 19.23 -14.87
N GLU A 669 9.31 19.86 -15.35
CA GLU A 669 9.37 21.09 -16.12
C GLU A 669 9.95 22.24 -15.31
N ILE A 670 9.50 22.43 -14.07
CA ILE A 670 9.96 23.48 -13.16
C ILE A 670 11.47 23.29 -12.86
N LEU A 671 11.87 22.10 -12.46
CA LEU A 671 13.27 21.81 -12.10
C LEU A 671 14.19 21.76 -13.33
N GLY A 672 13.65 21.53 -14.53
CA GLY A 672 14.39 21.69 -15.78
C GLY A 672 14.79 23.14 -16.07
N ARG A 673 13.99 24.10 -15.61
CA ARG A 673 14.25 25.55 -15.76
C ARG A 673 14.96 26.15 -14.56
N ASP A 674 14.70 25.65 -13.38
CA ASP A 674 15.26 26.12 -12.10
C ASP A 674 15.57 24.94 -11.15
N PRO A 675 16.69 24.25 -11.32
CA PRO A 675 17.00 23.01 -10.58
C PRO A 675 17.08 23.17 -9.06
N ARG A 676 17.26 24.40 -8.55
CA ARG A 676 17.40 24.69 -7.12
C ARG A 676 16.22 25.50 -6.56
N LEU A 677 15.26 25.88 -7.38
CA LEU A 677 14.15 26.77 -7.00
C LEU A 677 14.64 28.12 -6.43
N GLU A 678 15.74 28.66 -6.99
CA GLU A 678 16.37 29.90 -6.53
C GLU A 678 15.75 31.16 -7.15
N GLN A 679 14.95 31.02 -8.22
CA GLN A 679 14.27 32.16 -8.84
C GLN A 679 13.22 32.73 -7.88
N PRO A 680 13.10 34.07 -7.77
CA PRO A 680 12.10 34.70 -6.87
C PRO A 680 10.67 34.25 -7.13
N ALA A 681 10.30 33.94 -8.38
CA ALA A 681 9.00 33.42 -8.77
C ALA A 681 8.71 32.02 -8.20
N HIS A 682 9.75 31.25 -7.87
CA HIS A 682 9.66 29.88 -7.36
C HIS A 682 9.86 29.77 -5.83
N ALA A 683 10.03 30.88 -5.12
CA ALA A 683 10.19 30.88 -3.65
C ALA A 683 9.04 30.16 -2.92
N GLY A 684 7.81 30.30 -3.43
CA GLY A 684 6.65 29.60 -2.90
C GLY A 684 6.71 28.08 -3.15
N LEU A 685 7.26 27.64 -4.27
CA LEU A 685 7.45 26.22 -4.60
C LEU A 685 8.52 25.59 -3.69
N GLU A 686 9.57 26.30 -3.36
CA GLU A 686 10.57 25.87 -2.38
C GLU A 686 9.94 25.72 -0.98
N TYR A 687 9.03 26.62 -0.61
CA TYR A 687 8.26 26.48 0.62
C TYR A 687 7.39 25.21 0.61
N LEU A 688 6.66 24.93 -0.49
CA LEU A 688 5.88 23.71 -0.64
C LEU A 688 6.77 22.45 -0.55
N ARG A 689 7.90 22.46 -1.22
CA ARG A 689 8.88 21.37 -1.18
C ARG A 689 9.31 21.07 0.25
N ARG A 690 9.75 22.07 1.02
CA ARG A 690 10.19 21.93 2.42
C ARG A 690 9.08 21.45 3.33
N LYS A 691 7.87 21.98 3.17
CA LYS A 691 6.71 21.61 3.97
C LYS A 691 6.39 20.11 3.87
N HIS A 692 6.63 19.50 2.71
CA HIS A 692 6.33 18.09 2.43
C HIS A 692 7.58 17.19 2.39
N SER A 693 8.75 17.69 2.80
CA SER A 693 9.99 16.90 2.88
C SER A 693 10.14 16.01 4.11
N GLY A 694 9.14 15.97 5.01
CA GLY A 694 9.23 15.23 6.27
C GLY A 694 10.04 15.94 7.36
N ARG A 695 9.88 15.54 8.63
CA ARG A 695 10.55 16.16 9.80
C ARG A 695 12.06 15.91 9.89
N GLU A 696 12.57 14.96 9.10
CA GLU A 696 13.99 14.79 8.82
C GLU A 696 14.18 15.00 7.33
N GLU A 697 15.23 15.71 6.89
CA GLU A 697 15.70 15.62 5.50
C GLU A 697 15.84 14.13 5.21
N ILE A 698 14.85 13.58 4.53
CA ILE A 698 14.88 12.17 4.15
C ILE A 698 16.08 12.08 3.21
N ASP A 699 17.18 11.56 3.73
CA ASP A 699 18.36 11.27 2.92
C ASP A 699 17.98 10.12 1.98
N PHE A 700 17.40 10.51 0.83
CA PHE A 700 16.99 9.56 -0.21
C PHE A 700 18.19 8.74 -0.73
N SER A 701 19.42 9.18 -0.48
CA SER A 701 20.61 8.36 -0.75
C SER A 701 20.65 7.10 0.13
N ARG A 702 19.88 7.08 1.23
CA ARG A 702 19.73 5.93 2.12
C ARG A 702 18.51 5.07 1.81
N ILE A 703 17.59 5.51 0.93
CA ILE A 703 16.31 4.83 0.66
C ILE A 703 16.38 3.99 -0.62
N SER A 704 17.24 4.35 -1.54
CA SER A 704 17.43 3.64 -2.82
C SER A 704 18.27 2.38 -2.72
#